data_7ed67d1dcce5fa66e56099d47ff11816
#
_entry.id   7ed67d1dcce5fa66e56099d47ff11816
#
_cell.length_a   1.000
_cell.length_b   1.000
_cell.length_c   1.000
_cell.angle_alpha   90.00
_cell.angle_beta   90.00
_cell.angle_gamma   90.00
#
_symmetry.space_group_name_H-M   'P 1'
#
loop_
_entity.id
_entity.type
_entity.pdbx_description
1 polymer ?
#
loop_
_entity_poly.entity_id
_entity_poly.type
_entity_poly.pdbx_seq_one_letter_code
_entity_poly.pdbx_strand_id
1 'polypeptide(L)'
;MQRLWIHLSFLFAVVTAWPEGLQAQVFVNASDAYNITQYNWDGHYGSGITLADWDNDGWPDLTFGATSGAIRTWRNLGGTGFEMIPLPWLSEGEIKALLWADFDNDGDDDLFVLEESGRCGFLEHNGEGGFQLVQNTKEGDSQLPQAETESGGASFGDMDGDGDLDLHICRYVEFSNFEEDGNRNVLLRNDGGFTFTNVTELSGIDVHMRLSFQSLWWDFNEDGHQDVLVINDKNGANSMFKNLGDGTFVDVAPILGSDIVIDAMTLSLGDFNGDGWQDLFHTNTHFGGDGLGSKLLVQHENGFFSEESANHNIALDEFCWGAAWMDVDNDTDLDLFVAEHDGLDPFGLNFLWENRVVENLATGQTSHLFEAFGEDVYGLDYLNSHVVASGDLDRNGWVDFVVHNVGNHKARIWMNGGFGNGHTSVTIGLHGIVSNPDAAGAKLTVHSSSASQSRIIHVGENYLSQESEYEVFGLGNDTSIDSVTVVWPSGLVEFFDPAAHELAPGGFYVLEEGSSLCTVTHQIQELCDFPSDVASHDGTGLFDVTWTQAGTLWEGLEEAPEWNTIDDAPWTMSLSWQDVSLCETTIGVAFYPLPGDLDTNGHVGVSDLFLVLEELGCMGTCNADLDNDHTVSIVDLMAFLASFGDTCGQ
;
A
#
# COMPACT_ATOMS: atom_id res chain seq x y z
N MET A 1 28.90 -7.79 24.46
CA MET A 1 29.54 -9.12 24.57
C MET A 1 28.72 -10.22 23.90
N GLN A 2 27.42 -10.07 23.69
CA GLN A 2 26.61 -11.03 22.93
C GLN A 2 26.76 -10.90 21.38
N ARG A 3 26.96 -9.70 20.86
CA ARG A 3 27.17 -9.46 19.41
C ARG A 3 28.44 -10.16 18.83
N LEU A 4 29.43 -10.46 19.66
CA LEU A 4 30.66 -11.12 19.21
C LEU A 4 30.52 -12.64 18.97
N TRP A 5 29.40 -13.24 19.40
CA TRP A 5 29.19 -14.68 19.29
C TRP A 5 28.46 -15.11 18.00
N ILE A 6 27.67 -14.22 17.42
CA ILE A 6 26.99 -14.50 16.15
C ILE A 6 27.97 -14.50 14.99
N HIS A 7 28.97 -13.61 15.00
CA HIS A 7 30.02 -13.58 13.96
C HIS A 7 31.06 -14.71 14.06
N LEU A 8 31.17 -15.41 15.19
CA LEU A 8 32.12 -16.51 15.33
C LEU A 8 31.56 -17.89 14.94
N SER A 9 30.26 -18.03 14.77
CA SER A 9 29.65 -19.31 14.35
C SER A 9 29.76 -19.56 12.85
N PHE A 10 29.93 -18.53 12.04
CA PHE A 10 30.09 -18.65 10.58
C PHE A 10 31.53 -18.96 10.10
N LEU A 11 32.53 -18.90 10.96
CA LEU A 11 33.93 -19.04 10.55
C LEU A 11 34.48 -20.48 10.54
N PHE A 12 33.64 -21.51 10.77
CA PHE A 12 34.13 -22.91 10.82
C PHE A 12 33.55 -23.83 9.73
N ALA A 13 32.83 -23.32 8.74
CA ALA A 13 32.27 -24.11 7.63
C ALA A 13 32.97 -23.89 6.26
N VAL A 14 34.11 -23.20 6.20
CA VAL A 14 34.81 -22.97 4.94
C VAL A 14 36.09 -23.81 4.90
N VAL A 15 35.98 -25.09 4.59
CA VAL A 15 37.03 -25.84 3.86
C VAL A 15 36.33 -27.00 3.14
N THR A 16 36.07 -26.85 1.88
CA THR A 16 36.13 -27.75 0.72
C THR A 16 34.98 -27.51 -0.26
N ALA A 17 35.08 -26.48 -1.07
CA ALA A 17 34.51 -26.50 -2.42
C ALA A 17 35.44 -25.72 -3.34
N TRP A 18 35.75 -26.26 -4.46
CA TRP A 18 36.54 -25.68 -5.54
C TRP A 18 35.74 -24.57 -6.23
N PRO A 19 36.39 -23.60 -6.90
CA PRO A 19 35.68 -22.45 -7.46
C PRO A 19 34.80 -22.92 -8.63
N GLU A 20 33.54 -23.14 -8.40
CA GLU A 20 32.53 -22.95 -9.40
C GLU A 20 32.56 -21.47 -9.75
N GLY A 21 32.48 -21.13 -11.04
CA GLY A 21 32.75 -19.79 -11.52
C GLY A 21 32.02 -18.74 -10.69
N LEU A 22 32.68 -17.60 -10.47
CA LEU A 22 32.07 -16.42 -9.85
C LEU A 22 30.71 -16.20 -10.51
N GLN A 23 29.65 -16.59 -9.84
CA GLN A 23 28.30 -16.21 -10.24
C GLN A 23 28.27 -14.69 -10.07
N ALA A 24 27.88 -13.95 -11.10
CA ALA A 24 27.78 -12.52 -10.98
C ALA A 24 26.73 -12.22 -9.90
N GLN A 25 27.03 -11.27 -9.03
CA GLN A 25 26.08 -10.77 -8.06
C GLN A 25 24.80 -10.35 -8.77
N VAL A 26 23.63 -10.72 -8.24
CA VAL A 26 22.34 -10.44 -8.89
C VAL A 26 22.09 -8.94 -8.92
N PHE A 27 22.18 -8.29 -7.75
CA PHE A 27 22.08 -6.84 -7.66
C PHE A 27 23.44 -6.16 -7.85
N VAL A 28 23.49 -5.20 -8.75
CA VAL A 28 24.69 -4.42 -9.06
C VAL A 28 24.46 -2.96 -8.74
N ASN A 29 25.34 -2.36 -7.92
CA ASN A 29 25.28 -0.93 -7.67
C ASN A 29 25.70 -0.15 -8.91
N ALA A 30 24.73 0.51 -9.57
CA ALA A 30 24.91 1.27 -10.79
C ALA A 30 25.05 2.80 -10.57
N SER A 31 25.04 3.29 -9.34
CA SER A 31 25.04 4.73 -9.04
C SER A 31 26.17 5.51 -9.71
N ASP A 32 27.38 4.95 -9.70
CA ASP A 32 28.53 5.59 -10.35
C ASP A 32 28.45 5.48 -11.89
N ALA A 33 27.89 4.39 -12.41
CA ALA A 33 27.72 4.20 -13.86
C ALA A 33 26.69 5.20 -14.44
N TYR A 34 25.63 5.46 -13.69
CA TYR A 34 24.59 6.43 -14.03
C TYR A 34 24.92 7.85 -13.58
N ASN A 35 26.09 8.07 -13.00
CA ASN A 35 26.55 9.37 -12.50
C ASN A 35 25.59 10.02 -11.49
N ILE A 36 24.89 9.21 -10.69
CA ILE A 36 24.08 9.69 -9.59
C ILE A 36 25.00 10.10 -8.44
N THR A 37 24.93 11.39 -8.11
CA THR A 37 25.81 12.00 -7.08
C THR A 37 25.03 12.66 -5.96
N GLN A 38 23.83 12.15 -5.69
CA GLN A 38 22.98 12.68 -4.62
C GLN A 38 23.51 12.30 -3.24
N TYR A 39 23.52 13.28 -2.34
CA TYR A 39 23.89 13.13 -0.94
C TYR A 39 22.86 13.82 -0.07
N ASN A 40 22.56 13.23 1.09
CA ASN A 40 21.82 13.89 2.16
C ASN A 40 22.79 14.24 3.33
N TRP A 41 23.58 15.29 3.12
CA TRP A 41 24.53 15.78 4.12
C TRP A 41 23.76 16.31 5.33
N ASP A 42 24.19 15.93 6.54
CA ASP A 42 23.60 16.39 7.79
C ASP A 42 22.09 16.09 7.94
N GLY A 43 21.52 15.18 7.12
CA GLY A 43 20.12 14.73 7.25
C GLY A 43 19.87 14.09 8.60
N HIS A 44 18.76 14.46 9.25
CA HIS A 44 18.45 14.00 10.60
C HIS A 44 17.60 12.72 10.57
N TYR A 45 16.55 12.71 9.72
CA TYR A 45 15.63 11.60 9.58
C TYR A 45 15.56 11.04 8.15
N GLY A 46 16.42 11.48 7.25
CA GLY A 46 16.40 11.15 5.84
C GLY A 46 15.54 12.10 5.01
N SER A 47 15.82 12.14 3.73
CA SER A 47 15.07 12.95 2.76
C SER A 47 14.38 12.05 1.75
N GLY A 48 13.23 12.49 1.25
CA GLY A 48 12.38 11.75 0.33
C GLY A 48 13.08 11.24 -0.92
N ILE A 49 12.59 10.13 -1.45
CA ILE A 49 12.87 9.59 -2.79
C ILE A 49 11.56 9.36 -3.50
N THR A 50 11.55 9.63 -4.81
CA THR A 50 10.43 9.23 -5.66
C THR A 50 10.95 8.57 -6.92
N LEU A 51 10.29 7.49 -7.30
CA LEU A 51 10.32 6.90 -8.62
C LEU A 51 8.97 7.20 -9.29
N ALA A 52 8.95 8.03 -10.34
CA ALA A 52 7.74 8.34 -11.09
C ALA A 52 8.11 8.70 -12.53
N ASP A 53 7.29 8.31 -13.48
CA ASP A 53 7.44 8.67 -14.90
C ASP A 53 6.81 10.04 -15.17
N TRP A 54 7.39 11.09 -14.57
CA TRP A 54 6.80 12.43 -14.57
C TRP A 54 6.71 13.07 -15.97
N ASP A 55 7.44 12.55 -16.98
CA ASP A 55 7.34 13.04 -18.35
C ASP A 55 6.57 12.10 -19.29
N ASN A 56 5.92 11.08 -18.73
CA ASN A 56 5.03 10.12 -19.40
C ASN A 56 5.71 9.42 -20.61
N ASP A 57 7.04 9.20 -20.53
CA ASP A 57 7.77 8.47 -21.57
C ASP A 57 7.81 6.95 -21.34
N GLY A 58 7.23 6.51 -20.24
CA GLY A 58 7.07 5.14 -19.80
C GLY A 58 8.28 4.59 -19.04
N TRP A 59 9.21 5.40 -18.59
CA TRP A 59 10.39 5.00 -17.84
C TRP A 59 10.43 5.71 -16.48
N PRO A 60 10.45 4.98 -15.35
CA PRO A 60 10.49 5.63 -14.06
C PRO A 60 11.71 6.55 -13.90
N ASP A 61 11.46 7.78 -13.49
CA ASP A 61 12.46 8.80 -13.21
C ASP A 61 12.82 8.82 -11.73
N LEU A 62 13.92 9.49 -11.37
CA LEU A 62 14.40 9.57 -9.99
C LEU A 62 14.33 11.00 -9.48
N THR A 63 13.65 11.24 -8.37
CA THR A 63 13.69 12.52 -7.68
C THR A 63 14.19 12.32 -6.24
N PHE A 64 15.18 13.13 -5.84
CA PHE A 64 15.77 13.05 -4.51
C PHE A 64 15.60 14.36 -3.76
N GLY A 65 15.20 14.24 -2.49
CA GLY A 65 15.30 15.30 -1.53
C GLY A 65 16.75 15.61 -1.12
N ALA A 66 16.90 16.71 -0.43
CA ALA A 66 18.17 17.17 0.13
C ALA A 66 17.92 17.97 1.42
N THR A 67 18.98 18.18 2.21
CA THR A 67 18.91 19.02 3.41
C THR A 67 18.87 20.51 3.11
N SER A 68 19.29 20.92 1.91
CA SER A 68 19.23 22.30 1.44
C SER A 68 19.60 22.40 -0.03
N GLY A 69 19.17 23.49 -0.68
CA GLY A 69 19.52 23.82 -2.05
C GLY A 69 18.44 23.43 -3.08
N ALA A 70 18.79 23.38 -4.35
CA ALA A 70 17.85 23.05 -5.40
C ALA A 70 17.50 21.55 -5.38
N ILE A 71 16.23 21.25 -5.46
CA ILE A 71 15.73 19.89 -5.76
C ILE A 71 16.12 19.54 -7.20
N ARG A 72 16.37 18.28 -7.44
CA ARG A 72 16.76 17.75 -8.75
C ARG A 72 15.98 16.49 -9.00
N THR A 73 15.52 16.36 -10.23
CA THR A 73 15.07 15.08 -10.77
C THR A 73 16.06 14.58 -11.80
N TRP A 74 16.11 13.29 -12.00
CA TRP A 74 16.95 12.62 -13.00
C TRP A 74 16.02 11.86 -13.94
N ARG A 75 15.83 12.44 -15.13
CA ARG A 75 15.06 11.81 -16.18
C ARG A 75 15.76 10.55 -16.70
N ASN A 76 15.03 9.45 -16.77
CA ASN A 76 15.50 8.18 -17.30
C ASN A 76 15.66 8.27 -18.82
N LEU A 77 16.76 7.78 -19.35
CA LEU A 77 17.08 7.79 -20.79
C LEU A 77 16.84 6.41 -21.42
N GLY A 78 15.68 5.82 -21.15
CA GLY A 78 15.29 4.53 -21.66
C GLY A 78 16.14 3.38 -21.09
N GLY A 79 16.35 3.35 -19.76
CA GLY A 79 17.11 2.33 -19.06
C GLY A 79 18.63 2.41 -19.25
N THR A 80 19.13 3.35 -20.05
CA THR A 80 20.56 3.43 -20.37
C THR A 80 21.37 4.42 -19.53
N GLY A 81 20.67 5.21 -18.70
CA GLY A 81 21.24 6.24 -17.81
C GLY A 81 20.24 7.32 -17.52
N PHE A 82 20.69 8.39 -16.86
CA PHE A 82 19.83 9.47 -16.39
C PHE A 82 20.39 10.86 -16.78
N GLU A 83 19.49 11.80 -17.06
CA GLU A 83 19.77 13.20 -17.27
C GLU A 83 19.25 14.04 -16.10
N MET A 84 20.13 14.77 -15.42
CA MET A 84 19.76 15.60 -14.28
C MET A 84 19.06 16.89 -14.71
N ILE A 85 17.87 17.12 -14.20
CA ILE A 85 17.03 18.30 -14.44
C ILE A 85 16.86 19.08 -13.13
N PRO A 86 17.24 20.37 -13.08
CA PRO A 86 17.05 21.19 -11.89
C PRO A 86 15.61 21.67 -11.82
N LEU A 87 14.98 21.54 -10.65
CA LEU A 87 13.64 22.02 -10.38
C LEU A 87 13.66 23.43 -9.76
N PRO A 88 12.66 24.29 -9.99
CA PRO A 88 12.62 25.67 -9.51
C PRO A 88 12.22 25.80 -8.02
N TRP A 89 12.67 24.86 -7.17
CA TRP A 89 12.49 24.90 -5.73
C TRP A 89 13.84 25.00 -5.03
N LEU A 90 13.96 25.99 -4.14
CA LEU A 90 15.12 26.13 -3.28
C LEU A 90 14.72 25.71 -1.85
N SER A 91 15.18 24.55 -1.44
CA SER A 91 14.97 24.04 -0.10
C SER A 91 15.75 24.84 0.93
N GLU A 92 15.11 25.17 2.06
CA GLU A 92 15.69 25.82 3.23
C GLU A 92 15.89 24.85 4.40
N GLY A 93 15.36 23.63 4.28
CA GLY A 93 15.45 22.54 5.25
C GLY A 93 15.47 21.17 4.57
N GLU A 94 15.47 20.13 5.37
CA GLU A 94 15.40 18.75 4.85
C GLU A 94 14.05 18.50 4.19
N ILE A 95 14.07 17.90 3.00
CA ILE A 95 12.86 17.54 2.24
C ILE A 95 12.31 16.24 2.81
N LYS A 96 11.06 16.24 3.24
CA LYS A 96 10.38 15.07 3.82
C LYS A 96 9.49 14.34 2.83
N ALA A 97 8.84 15.04 1.92
CA ALA A 97 8.12 14.39 0.82
C ALA A 97 8.41 15.08 -0.50
N LEU A 98 8.51 14.28 -1.53
CA LEU A 98 8.52 14.62 -2.95
C LEU A 98 7.56 13.64 -3.60
N LEU A 99 6.39 14.11 -4.01
CA LEU A 99 5.35 13.25 -4.53
C LEU A 99 4.92 13.78 -5.89
N TRP A 100 4.95 12.90 -6.89
CA TRP A 100 4.52 13.19 -8.25
C TRP A 100 3.14 12.61 -8.49
N ALA A 101 2.27 13.40 -9.07
CA ALA A 101 0.96 13.00 -9.56
C ALA A 101 0.35 14.16 -10.38
N ASP A 102 -0.69 13.89 -11.14
CA ASP A 102 -1.49 14.90 -11.82
C ASP A 102 -2.49 15.53 -10.83
N PHE A 103 -2.05 16.60 -10.13
CA PHE A 103 -2.85 17.21 -9.04
C PHE A 103 -3.93 18.17 -9.55
N ASP A 104 -3.93 18.56 -10.81
CA ASP A 104 -4.96 19.43 -11.38
C ASP A 104 -5.72 18.82 -12.55
N ASN A 105 -5.48 17.54 -12.85
CA ASN A 105 -6.14 16.71 -13.85
C ASN A 105 -5.95 17.28 -15.29
N ASP A 106 -4.76 17.83 -15.59
CA ASP A 106 -4.43 18.36 -16.92
C ASP A 106 -3.69 17.35 -17.81
N GLY A 107 -3.28 16.20 -17.27
CA GLY A 107 -2.62 15.09 -17.93
C GLY A 107 -1.10 15.12 -17.85
N ASP A 108 -0.51 16.04 -17.11
CA ASP A 108 0.93 16.16 -16.85
C ASP A 108 1.21 16.03 -15.34
N ASP A 109 2.14 15.18 -14.92
CA ASP A 109 2.45 14.99 -13.50
C ASP A 109 3.13 16.23 -12.91
N ASP A 110 2.63 16.64 -11.75
CA ASP A 110 3.13 17.75 -10.94
C ASP A 110 3.92 17.25 -9.74
N LEU A 111 4.70 18.12 -9.13
CA LEU A 111 5.46 17.77 -7.94
C LEU A 111 4.97 18.51 -6.69
N PHE A 112 4.50 17.76 -5.72
CA PHE A 112 4.34 18.24 -4.34
C PHE A 112 5.65 18.15 -3.57
N VAL A 113 5.99 19.20 -2.83
CA VAL A 113 7.21 19.30 -2.01
C VAL A 113 6.84 19.64 -0.57
N LEU A 114 7.34 18.84 0.38
CA LEU A 114 7.22 19.11 1.82
C LEU A 114 8.59 19.13 2.48
N GLU A 115 8.92 20.22 3.20
CA GLU A 115 10.12 20.34 4.03
C GLU A 115 9.83 19.98 5.50
N GLU A 116 10.84 19.54 6.22
CA GLU A 116 10.78 19.29 7.67
C GLU A 116 10.22 20.50 8.45
N SER A 117 10.57 21.72 8.04
CA SER A 117 10.02 22.95 8.58
C SER A 117 8.51 23.09 8.45
N GLY A 118 7.87 22.19 7.71
CA GLY A 118 6.46 22.23 7.32
C GLY A 118 6.19 23.16 6.15
N ARG A 119 7.20 23.79 5.55
CA ARG A 119 7.05 24.50 4.29
C ARG A 119 6.70 23.50 3.19
N CYS A 120 5.63 23.75 2.46
CA CYS A 120 5.20 22.90 1.35
C CYS A 120 4.70 23.73 0.17
N GLY A 121 4.52 23.09 -0.99
CA GLY A 121 4.00 23.71 -2.19
C GLY A 121 4.02 22.79 -3.39
N PHE A 122 3.54 23.31 -4.52
CA PHE A 122 3.42 22.58 -5.79
C PHE A 122 4.26 23.23 -6.88
N LEU A 123 4.90 22.39 -7.67
CA LEU A 123 5.52 22.74 -8.95
C LEU A 123 4.66 22.14 -10.05
N GLU A 124 3.92 22.97 -10.76
CA GLU A 124 3.13 22.59 -11.93
C GLU A 124 4.07 22.31 -13.11
N HIS A 125 3.89 21.17 -13.75
CA HIS A 125 4.54 20.79 -15.00
C HIS A 125 3.68 21.30 -16.18
N ASN A 126 4.30 21.72 -17.25
CA ASN A 126 3.59 22.33 -18.39
C ASN A 126 3.63 21.48 -19.65
N GLY A 127 3.87 20.17 -19.54
CA GLY A 127 3.92 19.22 -20.66
C GLY A 127 5.07 19.40 -21.65
N GLU A 128 5.86 20.48 -21.52
CA GLU A 128 7.01 20.77 -22.38
C GLU A 128 8.36 20.65 -21.63
N GLY A 129 8.35 20.03 -20.43
CA GLY A 129 9.51 19.88 -19.55
C GLY A 129 9.87 21.15 -18.78
N GLY A 130 8.93 22.08 -18.65
CA GLY A 130 9.05 23.28 -17.83
C GLY A 130 8.23 23.17 -16.57
N PHE A 131 8.80 23.63 -15.44
CA PHE A 131 8.13 23.65 -14.14
C PHE A 131 7.92 25.06 -13.65
N GLN A 132 6.75 25.36 -13.11
CA GLN A 132 6.51 26.63 -12.41
C GLN A 132 5.98 26.39 -11.00
N LEU A 133 6.39 27.26 -10.07
CA LEU A 133 5.87 27.25 -8.72
C LEU A 133 4.47 27.89 -8.71
N VAL A 134 3.43 27.09 -8.43
CA VAL A 134 2.03 27.57 -8.42
C VAL A 134 1.53 27.86 -7.00
N GLN A 135 2.00 27.10 -6.00
CA GLN A 135 1.68 27.36 -4.59
C GLN A 135 2.91 27.17 -3.69
N ASN A 136 3.01 28.01 -2.67
CA ASN A 136 4.06 27.91 -1.66
C ASN A 136 3.59 28.60 -0.36
N THR A 137 3.67 27.91 0.77
CA THR A 137 3.27 28.44 2.08
C THR A 137 4.03 29.71 2.49
N LYS A 138 5.18 30.01 1.87
CA LYS A 138 6.00 31.18 2.17
C LYS A 138 5.47 32.49 1.57
N GLU A 139 4.65 32.44 0.54
CA GLU A 139 4.26 33.63 -0.24
C GLU A 139 2.95 34.30 0.20
N GLY A 140 2.30 33.81 1.25
CA GLY A 140 1.23 34.54 1.96
C GLY A 140 -0.17 34.52 1.32
N ASP A 141 -0.33 34.02 0.09
CA ASP A 141 -1.62 33.83 -0.58
C ASP A 141 -1.96 32.34 -0.76
N SER A 142 -1.16 31.44 -0.18
CA SER A 142 -1.36 29.98 -0.30
C SER A 142 -2.56 29.52 0.52
N GLN A 143 -3.36 28.65 -0.05
CA GLN A 143 -4.42 27.93 0.65
C GLN A 143 -3.86 26.79 1.51
N LEU A 144 -2.60 26.42 1.27
CA LEU A 144 -1.89 25.46 2.08
C LEU A 144 -1.66 26.00 3.50
N PRO A 145 -1.71 25.14 4.54
CA PRO A 145 -1.53 25.57 5.91
C PRO A 145 -0.10 26.13 6.09
N GLN A 146 0.00 27.35 6.62
CA GLN A 146 1.30 27.91 7.00
C GLN A 146 1.90 27.04 8.09
N ALA A 147 3.09 26.52 7.81
CA ALA A 147 3.78 25.66 8.72
C ALA A 147 4.39 26.44 9.87
N GLU A 148 3.83 26.32 11.05
CA GLU A 148 4.47 26.71 12.30
C GLU A 148 5.12 25.51 13.01
N THR A 149 5.02 24.30 12.43
CA THR A 149 5.42 23.04 13.08
C THR A 149 6.11 22.08 12.11
N GLU A 150 7.07 21.34 12.63
CA GLU A 150 7.81 20.31 11.90
C GLU A 150 6.88 19.26 11.32
N SER A 151 7.22 18.73 10.15
CA SER A 151 6.47 17.73 9.44
C SER A 151 7.27 16.45 9.27
N GLY A 152 6.59 15.32 9.36
CA GLY A 152 7.05 14.02 8.92
C GLY A 152 6.81 13.85 7.41
N GLY A 153 6.04 12.85 7.01
CA GLY A 153 5.67 12.59 5.62
C GLY A 153 4.33 13.19 5.21
N ALA A 154 3.96 12.88 3.98
CA ALA A 154 2.65 13.18 3.41
C ALA A 154 2.24 12.06 2.44
N SER A 155 0.96 11.99 2.11
CA SER A 155 0.41 11.08 1.11
C SER A 155 -0.86 11.66 0.50
N PHE A 156 -1.19 11.22 -0.71
CA PHE A 156 -2.39 11.62 -1.42
C PHE A 156 -3.33 10.44 -1.63
N GLY A 157 -4.62 10.73 -1.64
CA GLY A 157 -5.70 9.81 -1.96
C GLY A 157 -7.00 10.59 -2.18
N ASP A 158 -8.01 9.96 -2.73
CA ASP A 158 -9.31 10.56 -3.03
C ASP A 158 -10.30 10.24 -1.91
N MET A 159 -10.55 11.21 -1.03
CA MET A 159 -11.37 11.02 0.18
C MET A 159 -12.86 11.01 -0.06
N ASP A 160 -13.33 11.65 -1.13
CA ASP A 160 -14.75 11.82 -1.39
C ASP A 160 -15.20 11.27 -2.76
N GLY A 161 -14.28 10.62 -3.49
CA GLY A 161 -14.57 9.90 -4.73
C GLY A 161 -14.84 10.82 -5.92
N ASP A 162 -14.29 12.05 -5.90
CA ASP A 162 -14.54 13.04 -6.96
C ASP A 162 -13.46 13.04 -8.06
N GLY A 163 -12.38 12.26 -7.88
CA GLY A 163 -11.28 12.11 -8.81
C GLY A 163 -10.14 13.10 -8.61
N ASP A 164 -10.25 14.03 -7.67
CA ASP A 164 -9.18 14.95 -7.28
C ASP A 164 -8.38 14.35 -6.09
N LEU A 165 -7.06 14.38 -6.16
CA LEU A 165 -6.23 13.82 -5.08
C LEU A 165 -6.14 14.75 -3.88
N ASP A 166 -6.60 14.30 -2.72
CA ASP A 166 -6.58 14.98 -1.44
C ASP A 166 -5.27 14.74 -0.68
N LEU A 167 -4.85 15.69 0.15
CA LEU A 167 -3.56 15.68 0.81
C LEU A 167 -3.67 15.49 2.32
N HIS A 168 -3.05 14.42 2.83
CA HIS A 168 -2.80 14.25 4.26
C HIS A 168 -1.34 14.54 4.59
N ILE A 169 -1.09 15.45 5.56
CA ILE A 169 0.25 15.83 6.04
C ILE A 169 0.42 15.39 7.48
N CYS A 170 1.43 14.57 7.74
CA CYS A 170 1.83 14.16 9.07
C CYS A 170 2.65 15.25 9.77
N ARG A 171 2.36 15.52 11.05
CA ARG A 171 3.09 16.46 11.87
C ARG A 171 3.96 15.73 12.89
N TYR A 172 5.23 16.09 12.92
CA TYR A 172 6.21 15.55 13.85
C TYR A 172 6.92 16.68 14.58
N VAL A 173 6.58 16.88 15.84
CA VAL A 173 7.16 17.95 16.65
C VAL A 173 7.93 17.36 17.82
N GLU A 174 9.21 17.68 17.91
CA GLU A 174 10.03 17.23 19.02
C GLU A 174 9.52 17.72 20.40
N PHE A 175 9.73 16.89 21.42
CA PHE A 175 9.21 17.03 22.80
C PHE A 175 9.39 18.38 23.48
N SER A 176 10.16 19.31 22.94
CA SER A 176 10.44 20.60 23.57
C SER A 176 9.37 21.68 23.32
N ASN A 177 8.48 21.48 22.37
CA ASN A 177 7.52 22.47 21.88
C ASN A 177 6.06 22.01 21.87
N PHE A 178 5.67 21.08 22.75
CA PHE A 178 4.27 20.66 22.89
C PHE A 178 3.38 21.85 23.33
N GLU A 179 2.95 22.67 22.39
CA GLU A 179 1.85 23.61 22.58
C GLU A 179 0.57 22.99 22.01
N GLU A 180 -0.53 23.10 22.75
CA GLU A 180 -1.76 22.30 22.61
C GLU A 180 -2.46 22.34 21.25
N ASP A 181 -2.14 23.25 20.32
CA ASP A 181 -2.90 23.41 19.07
C ASP A 181 -2.06 23.32 17.78
N GLY A 182 -0.75 23.23 17.83
CA GLY A 182 0.14 23.32 16.66
C GLY A 182 0.54 21.99 16.00
N ASN A 183 0.21 20.85 16.62
CA ASN A 183 0.81 19.55 16.29
C ASN A 183 -0.18 18.53 15.73
N ARG A 184 -1.23 18.99 15.10
CA ARG A 184 -2.23 18.13 14.49
C ARG A 184 -1.85 17.84 13.05
N ASN A 185 -2.03 16.61 12.62
CA ASN A 185 -2.00 16.29 11.20
C ASN A 185 -2.99 17.15 10.43
N VAL A 186 -2.77 17.31 9.16
CA VAL A 186 -3.61 18.17 8.32
C VAL A 186 -4.19 17.35 7.19
N LEU A 187 -5.50 17.43 7.01
CA LEU A 187 -6.22 16.91 5.85
C LEU A 187 -6.74 18.08 5.02
N LEU A 188 -6.32 18.12 3.76
CA LEU A 188 -6.71 19.12 2.78
C LEU A 188 -7.47 18.43 1.67
N ARG A 189 -8.73 18.79 1.48
CA ARG A 189 -9.50 18.37 0.32
C ARG A 189 -9.10 19.22 -0.88
N ASN A 190 -8.80 18.57 -2.00
CA ASN A 190 -8.60 19.22 -3.29
C ASN A 190 -9.99 19.56 -3.89
N ASP A 191 -10.21 20.81 -4.24
CA ASP A 191 -11.42 21.28 -4.90
C ASP A 191 -11.15 21.56 -6.41
N GLY A 192 -10.08 20.95 -6.97
CA GLY A 192 -9.61 21.06 -8.35
C GLY A 192 -8.68 22.25 -8.62
N GLY A 193 -7.75 22.05 -9.58
CA GLY A 193 -6.84 23.09 -10.05
C GLY A 193 -5.99 23.72 -8.93
N PHE A 194 -5.35 22.90 -8.10
CA PHE A 194 -4.55 23.30 -6.92
C PHE A 194 -5.33 24.10 -5.86
N THR A 195 -6.66 23.97 -5.82
CA THR A 195 -7.48 24.66 -4.81
C THR A 195 -7.77 23.73 -3.66
N PHE A 196 -7.22 23.99 -2.48
CA PHE A 196 -7.33 23.12 -1.32
C PHE A 196 -8.17 23.74 -0.20
N THR A 197 -9.04 22.94 0.39
CA THR A 197 -9.83 23.31 1.58
C THR A 197 -9.38 22.47 2.77
N ASN A 198 -8.99 23.13 3.89
CA ASN A 198 -8.65 22.43 5.12
C ASN A 198 -9.91 21.86 5.77
N VAL A 199 -10.04 20.54 5.80
CA VAL A 199 -11.17 19.80 6.35
C VAL A 199 -10.84 19.02 7.63
N THR A 200 -9.64 19.17 8.18
CA THR A 200 -9.11 18.41 9.33
C THR A 200 -10.08 18.34 10.51
N GLU A 201 -10.63 19.48 10.95
CA GLU A 201 -11.57 19.51 12.09
C GLU A 201 -12.93 18.93 11.73
N LEU A 202 -13.35 19.06 10.48
CA LEU A 202 -14.68 18.62 10.01
C LEU A 202 -14.70 17.12 9.75
N SER A 203 -13.57 16.59 9.26
CA SER A 203 -13.46 15.18 8.89
C SER A 203 -13.30 14.23 10.09
N GLY A 204 -12.93 14.74 11.27
CA GLY A 204 -12.68 13.89 12.45
C GLY A 204 -11.33 13.15 12.43
N ILE A 205 -10.48 13.37 11.42
CA ILE A 205 -9.13 12.77 11.33
C ILE A 205 -8.12 13.39 12.30
N ASP A 206 -8.59 14.29 13.16
CA ASP A 206 -7.77 15.03 14.10
C ASP A 206 -7.24 14.11 15.20
N VAL A 207 -6.00 13.68 15.05
CA VAL A 207 -5.28 12.88 16.04
C VAL A 207 -4.62 13.82 17.02
N HIS A 208 -5.13 13.90 18.22
CA HIS A 208 -4.56 14.73 19.27
C HIS A 208 -3.11 14.36 19.57
N MET A 209 -2.18 15.28 19.32
CA MET A 209 -0.81 15.31 19.86
C MET A 209 -0.04 13.99 19.73
N ARG A 210 0.03 13.43 18.54
CA ARG A 210 0.91 12.30 18.23
C ARG A 210 2.07 12.77 17.37
N LEU A 211 3.17 12.05 17.41
CA LEU A 211 4.33 12.28 16.56
C LEU A 211 4.16 11.42 15.31
N SER A 212 3.45 11.96 14.32
CA SER A 212 3.10 11.21 13.10
C SER A 212 4.22 11.33 12.07
N PHE A 213 4.71 10.19 11.56
CA PHE A 213 5.77 10.18 10.55
C PHE A 213 5.24 10.01 9.14
N GLN A 214 4.35 9.06 8.91
CA GLN A 214 3.85 8.74 7.57
C GLN A 214 2.39 8.36 7.63
N SER A 215 1.69 8.60 6.53
CA SER A 215 0.33 8.12 6.27
C SER A 215 0.26 7.42 4.94
N LEU A 216 -0.78 6.61 4.79
CA LEU A 216 -1.07 5.87 3.57
C LEU A 216 -2.57 5.85 3.36
N TRP A 217 -3.00 5.97 2.09
CA TRP A 217 -4.39 5.83 1.68
C TRP A 217 -4.64 4.46 1.09
N TRP A 218 -5.72 3.81 1.53
CA TRP A 218 -6.07 2.47 1.09
C TRP A 218 -7.48 2.11 1.59
N ASP A 219 -8.28 1.50 0.76
CA ASP A 219 -9.58 0.91 1.15
C ASP A 219 -9.33 -0.44 1.83
N PHE A 220 -9.10 -0.43 3.17
CA PHE A 220 -8.70 -1.64 3.90
C PHE A 220 -9.83 -2.65 4.06
N ASN A 221 -11.07 -2.22 3.93
CA ASN A 221 -12.26 -3.03 4.15
C ASN A 221 -13.08 -3.26 2.87
N GLU A 222 -12.56 -2.80 1.73
CA GLU A 222 -13.15 -2.96 0.40
C GLU A 222 -14.59 -2.40 0.30
N ASP A 223 -14.89 -1.29 1.04
CA ASP A 223 -16.20 -0.64 1.00
C ASP A 223 -16.33 0.45 -0.08
N GLY A 224 -15.27 0.67 -0.87
CA GLY A 224 -15.22 1.61 -1.97
C GLY A 224 -14.81 3.03 -1.55
N HIS A 225 -14.41 3.23 -0.30
CA HIS A 225 -13.91 4.51 0.22
C HIS A 225 -12.47 4.36 0.69
N GLN A 226 -11.59 5.25 0.24
CA GLN A 226 -10.21 5.23 0.70
C GLN A 226 -10.11 5.66 2.16
N ASP A 227 -9.48 4.81 2.97
CA ASP A 227 -9.21 5.02 4.38
C ASP A 227 -7.80 5.58 4.59
N VAL A 228 -7.48 6.08 5.79
CA VAL A 228 -6.15 6.64 6.08
C VAL A 228 -5.51 5.92 7.27
N LEU A 229 -4.39 5.27 7.02
CA LEU A 229 -3.54 4.73 8.07
C LEU A 229 -2.44 5.74 8.41
N VAL A 230 -2.19 5.96 9.71
CA VAL A 230 -1.17 6.90 10.21
C VAL A 230 -0.29 6.22 11.23
N ILE A 231 1.02 6.20 10.99
CA ILE A 231 1.99 5.69 11.96
C ILE A 231 2.53 6.79 12.86
N ASN A 232 2.74 6.41 14.10
CA ASN A 232 3.15 7.31 15.16
C ASN A 232 4.40 6.81 15.90
N ASP A 233 5.24 7.75 16.33
CA ASP A 233 6.46 7.51 17.08
C ASP A 233 6.22 7.68 18.59
N LYS A 234 7.18 7.24 19.40
CA LYS A 234 7.35 7.56 20.83
C LYS A 234 6.10 7.40 21.70
N ASN A 235 5.62 6.19 21.84
CA ASN A 235 4.43 5.84 22.63
C ASN A 235 3.09 6.33 22.03
N GLY A 236 3.08 6.81 20.79
CA GLY A 236 1.85 7.00 20.02
C GLY A 236 1.37 5.67 19.45
N ALA A 237 0.12 5.26 19.71
CA ALA A 237 -0.46 4.16 18.98
C ALA A 237 -0.71 4.57 17.52
N ASN A 238 -0.53 3.66 16.57
CA ASN A 238 -0.94 3.91 15.18
C ASN A 238 -2.45 4.11 15.09
N SER A 239 -2.92 4.83 14.08
CA SER A 239 -4.33 5.06 13.84
C SER A 239 -4.73 4.54 12.47
N MET A 240 -5.90 3.95 12.37
CA MET A 240 -6.54 3.58 11.12
C MET A 240 -7.89 4.30 11.05
N PHE A 241 -7.96 5.31 10.21
CA PHE A 241 -9.13 6.14 10.05
C PHE A 241 -10.00 5.59 8.94
N LYS A 242 -11.10 4.88 9.33
CA LYS A 242 -12.10 4.45 8.38
C LYS A 242 -12.86 5.65 7.85
N ASN A 243 -12.93 5.79 6.53
CA ASN A 243 -13.76 6.74 5.83
C ASN A 243 -15.22 6.29 5.87
N LEU A 244 -16.12 7.19 6.21
CA LEU A 244 -17.57 6.89 6.29
C LEU A 244 -18.33 7.25 4.99
N GLY A 245 -17.61 7.66 3.93
CA GLY A 245 -18.20 8.05 2.65
C GLY A 245 -18.95 9.38 2.64
N ASP A 246 -18.96 10.08 3.78
CA ASP A 246 -19.61 11.41 3.92
C ASP A 246 -18.60 12.55 4.18
N GLY A 247 -17.31 12.27 3.95
CA GLY A 247 -16.19 13.17 4.22
C GLY A 247 -15.75 13.17 5.69
N THR A 248 -16.21 12.21 6.50
CA THR A 248 -15.80 12.04 7.89
C THR A 248 -15.12 10.71 8.12
N PHE A 249 -14.27 10.66 9.16
CA PHE A 249 -13.45 9.49 9.49
C PHE A 249 -13.61 9.10 10.96
N VAL A 250 -13.40 7.81 11.25
CA VAL A 250 -13.36 7.27 12.61
C VAL A 250 -12.13 6.40 12.82
N ASP A 251 -11.40 6.59 13.93
CA ASP A 251 -10.23 5.74 14.25
C ASP A 251 -10.70 4.36 14.73
N VAL A 252 -10.49 3.34 13.91
CA VAL A 252 -10.86 1.94 14.17
C VAL A 252 -9.66 1.05 14.55
N ALA A 253 -8.43 1.59 14.56
CA ALA A 253 -7.23 0.82 14.88
C ALA A 253 -7.32 0.03 16.20
N PRO A 254 -7.85 0.60 17.31
CA PRO A 254 -7.98 -0.14 18.57
C PRO A 254 -8.95 -1.33 18.51
N ILE A 255 -9.85 -1.32 17.55
CA ILE A 255 -10.83 -2.40 17.35
C ILE A 255 -10.23 -3.48 16.48
N LEU A 256 -9.54 -3.07 15.41
CA LEU A 256 -8.98 -3.99 14.42
C LEU A 256 -7.64 -4.62 14.84
N GLY A 257 -7.01 -4.15 15.92
CA GLY A 257 -5.72 -4.65 16.39
C GLY A 257 -4.51 -4.07 15.65
N SER A 258 -4.70 -2.96 14.93
CA SER A 258 -3.61 -2.25 14.24
C SER A 258 -3.03 -1.09 15.06
N ASP A 259 -3.53 -0.83 16.28
CA ASP A 259 -3.11 0.25 17.19
C ASP A 259 -1.80 -0.04 17.93
N ILE A 260 -0.82 -0.62 17.24
CA ILE A 260 0.48 -0.95 17.84
C ILE A 260 1.21 0.30 18.32
N VAL A 261 1.98 0.12 19.41
CA VAL A 261 2.78 1.17 20.03
C VAL A 261 4.26 0.81 19.92
N ILE A 262 4.93 1.41 18.95
CA ILE A 262 6.38 1.28 18.70
C ILE A 262 6.91 2.64 18.24
N ASP A 263 8.23 2.79 18.11
CA ASP A 263 8.80 3.96 17.45
C ASP A 263 8.76 3.72 15.91
N ALA A 264 7.53 3.80 15.33
CA ALA A 264 7.25 3.40 13.96
C ALA A 264 7.79 4.42 12.95
N MET A 265 8.50 3.92 11.92
CA MET A 265 9.09 4.77 10.87
C MET A 265 8.50 4.49 9.49
N THR A 266 8.33 3.23 9.10
CA THR A 266 7.74 2.88 7.81
C THR A 266 6.36 2.28 7.94
N LEU A 267 5.61 2.43 6.87
CA LEU A 267 4.32 1.83 6.63
C LEU A 267 4.37 1.18 5.25
N SER A 268 4.77 -0.08 5.21
CA SER A 268 4.87 -0.84 3.97
C SER A 268 3.72 -1.82 3.86
N LEU A 269 2.93 -1.69 2.78
CA LEU A 269 1.72 -2.45 2.50
C LEU A 269 2.01 -3.51 1.44
N GLY A 270 1.57 -4.76 1.64
CA GLY A 270 1.72 -5.81 0.64
C GLY A 270 1.06 -7.11 1.06
N ASP A 271 0.48 -7.82 0.11
CA ASP A 271 -0.07 -9.16 0.27
C ASP A 271 1.08 -10.18 0.16
N PHE A 272 1.82 -10.37 1.28
CA PHE A 272 3.02 -11.23 1.26
C PHE A 272 2.68 -12.72 1.26
N ASN A 273 1.46 -13.08 1.66
CA ASN A 273 1.03 -14.46 1.82
C ASN A 273 0.11 -14.95 0.69
N GLY A 274 -0.27 -14.05 -0.24
CA GLY A 274 -1.09 -14.34 -1.40
C GLY A 274 -2.55 -14.68 -1.07
N ASP A 275 -3.08 -14.19 0.06
CA ASP A 275 -4.46 -14.45 0.48
C ASP A 275 -5.47 -13.41 -0.02
N GLY A 276 -4.98 -12.34 -0.67
CA GLY A 276 -5.77 -11.25 -1.27
C GLY A 276 -6.00 -10.07 -0.33
N TRP A 277 -5.63 -10.18 0.95
CA TRP A 277 -5.65 -9.10 1.92
C TRP A 277 -4.28 -8.46 2.05
N GLN A 278 -4.24 -7.16 2.30
CA GLN A 278 -2.99 -6.42 2.39
C GLN A 278 -2.45 -6.44 3.82
N ASP A 279 -1.21 -6.85 3.97
CA ASP A 279 -0.51 -6.93 5.25
C ASP A 279 0.36 -5.69 5.46
N LEU A 280 0.67 -5.38 6.73
CA LEU A 280 1.39 -4.19 7.12
C LEU A 280 2.73 -4.56 7.76
N PHE A 281 3.83 -4.04 7.21
CA PHE A 281 5.12 -4.11 7.87
C PHE A 281 5.53 -2.74 8.39
N HIS A 282 5.82 -2.69 9.70
CA HIS A 282 6.28 -1.48 10.39
C HIS A 282 7.69 -1.68 10.91
N THR A 283 8.61 -0.82 10.50
CA THR A 283 9.94 -0.76 11.11
C THR A 283 9.89 -0.05 12.46
N ASN A 284 10.91 -0.29 13.28
CA ASN A 284 11.01 0.29 14.60
C ASN A 284 12.43 0.82 14.84
N THR A 285 12.54 2.04 15.38
CA THR A 285 13.82 2.68 15.74
C THR A 285 14.11 2.62 17.24
N HIS A 286 13.52 1.72 17.97
CA HIS A 286 13.73 1.57 19.41
C HIS A 286 14.90 0.65 19.75
N PHE A 287 15.79 1.13 20.63
CA PHE A 287 16.82 0.31 21.25
C PHE A 287 16.34 -0.26 22.56
N GLY A 288 16.36 -1.57 22.76
CA GLY A 288 16.07 -2.02 24.10
C GLY A 288 16.09 -3.51 24.39
N GLY A 289 15.97 -4.37 23.42
CA GLY A 289 15.92 -5.82 23.67
C GLY A 289 14.72 -6.24 24.52
N ASP A 290 13.66 -5.44 24.55
CA ASP A 290 12.41 -5.69 25.29
C ASP A 290 11.32 -6.32 24.41
N GLY A 291 11.68 -6.78 23.20
CA GLY A 291 10.79 -7.45 22.26
C GLY A 291 9.92 -6.51 21.43
N LEU A 292 10.29 -5.22 21.36
CA LEU A 292 9.61 -4.21 20.56
C LEU A 292 10.23 -4.04 19.15
N GLY A 293 10.79 -5.09 18.53
CA GLY A 293 11.32 -5.04 17.16
C GLY A 293 10.29 -4.60 16.11
N SER A 294 10.70 -4.55 14.85
CA SER A 294 9.80 -4.33 13.71
C SER A 294 8.61 -5.29 13.73
N LYS A 295 7.46 -4.87 13.20
CA LYS A 295 6.19 -5.58 13.32
C LYS A 295 5.59 -5.92 11.96
N LEU A 296 5.14 -7.16 11.81
CA LEU A 296 4.29 -7.62 10.73
C LEU A 296 2.88 -7.82 11.28
N LEU A 297 1.94 -7.05 10.77
CA LEU A 297 0.52 -7.19 11.05
C LEU A 297 -0.16 -7.85 9.86
N VAL A 298 -0.68 -9.05 10.07
CA VAL A 298 -1.37 -9.83 9.05
C VAL A 298 -2.85 -9.49 9.10
N GLN A 299 -3.40 -9.06 7.97
CA GLN A 299 -4.83 -8.82 7.82
C GLN A 299 -5.55 -10.14 7.55
N HIS A 300 -6.72 -10.29 8.13
CA HIS A 300 -7.57 -11.45 7.93
C HIS A 300 -8.87 -11.07 7.20
N GLU A 301 -9.52 -12.05 6.60
CA GLU A 301 -10.80 -11.91 5.89
C GLU A 301 -11.88 -11.16 6.68
N ASN A 302 -11.84 -11.19 7.99
CA ASN A 302 -12.76 -10.45 8.87
C ASN A 302 -12.33 -9.01 9.16
N GLY A 303 -11.29 -8.50 8.47
CA GLY A 303 -10.76 -7.14 8.60
C GLY A 303 -9.88 -6.89 9.84
N PHE A 304 -9.69 -7.89 10.72
CA PHE A 304 -8.82 -7.75 11.89
C PHE A 304 -7.37 -8.03 11.56
N PHE A 305 -6.46 -7.44 12.32
CA PHE A 305 -5.02 -7.64 12.22
C PHE A 305 -4.47 -8.43 13.39
N SER A 306 -3.51 -9.33 13.12
CA SER A 306 -2.71 -9.99 14.14
C SER A 306 -1.23 -9.75 13.96
N GLU A 307 -0.50 -9.57 15.07
CA GLU A 307 0.96 -9.40 15.03
C GLU A 307 1.63 -10.77 14.90
N GLU A 308 2.30 -11.00 13.77
CA GLU A 308 2.84 -12.31 13.39
C GLU A 308 4.34 -12.31 13.05
N SER A 309 5.07 -11.27 13.36
CA SER A 309 6.51 -11.15 13.01
C SER A 309 7.34 -12.36 13.43
N ALA A 310 7.07 -12.90 14.62
CA ALA A 310 7.79 -14.07 15.14
C ALA A 310 7.42 -15.38 14.41
N ASN A 311 6.17 -15.48 13.94
CA ASN A 311 5.67 -16.65 13.22
C ASN A 311 6.33 -16.77 11.83
N HIS A 312 6.64 -15.61 11.25
CA HIS A 312 7.24 -15.48 9.91
C HIS A 312 8.75 -15.25 9.92
N ASN A 313 9.40 -15.36 11.10
CA ASN A 313 10.86 -15.18 11.27
C ASN A 313 11.38 -13.79 10.87
N ILE A 314 10.55 -12.73 11.02
CA ILE A 314 10.86 -11.35 10.61
C ILE A 314 10.77 -10.34 11.77
N ALA A 315 10.79 -10.82 13.01
CA ALA A 315 10.87 -9.96 14.20
C ALA A 315 12.30 -9.37 14.34
N LEU A 316 12.55 -8.26 13.66
CA LEU A 316 13.85 -7.58 13.64
C LEU A 316 14.00 -6.70 14.90
N ASP A 317 14.97 -7.04 15.77
CA ASP A 317 15.33 -6.23 16.95
C ASP A 317 16.54 -5.32 16.62
N GLU A 318 16.46 -4.64 15.47
CA GLU A 318 17.47 -3.72 14.94
C GLU A 318 16.84 -2.33 14.74
N PHE A 319 17.65 -1.30 14.54
CA PHE A 319 17.20 0.07 14.36
C PHE A 319 16.85 0.31 12.89
N CYS A 320 15.61 0.02 12.53
CA CYS A 320 15.13 -0.01 11.15
C CYS A 320 14.34 1.25 10.78
N TRP A 321 14.57 1.76 9.56
CA TRP A 321 13.93 2.96 9.01
C TRP A 321 12.94 2.59 7.91
N GLY A 322 13.31 2.76 6.65
CA GLY A 322 12.47 2.41 5.52
C GLY A 322 12.41 0.91 5.25
N ALA A 323 11.32 0.44 4.67
CA ALA A 323 11.18 -0.89 4.13
C ALA A 323 10.32 -0.84 2.86
N ALA A 324 10.50 -1.82 1.97
CA ALA A 324 9.73 -1.97 0.75
C ALA A 324 9.48 -3.46 0.46
N TRP A 325 8.25 -3.80 0.09
CA TRP A 325 7.90 -5.10 -0.46
C TRP A 325 8.22 -5.15 -1.95
N MET A 326 8.81 -6.23 -2.42
CA MET A 326 9.13 -6.44 -3.83
C MET A 326 9.34 -7.92 -4.13
N ASP A 327 8.89 -8.42 -5.26
CA ASP A 327 9.20 -9.76 -5.75
C ASP A 327 10.53 -9.69 -6.52
N VAL A 328 11.66 -9.91 -5.81
CA VAL A 328 12.99 -9.66 -6.41
C VAL A 328 13.47 -10.80 -7.30
N ASP A 329 12.94 -12.01 -7.14
CA ASP A 329 13.34 -13.19 -7.91
C ASP A 329 12.25 -13.74 -8.83
N ASN A 330 11.15 -12.99 -8.95
CA ASN A 330 10.00 -13.25 -9.82
C ASN A 330 9.34 -14.61 -9.54
N ASP A 331 9.33 -15.06 -8.28
CA ASP A 331 8.79 -16.36 -7.91
C ASP A 331 7.32 -16.34 -7.49
N THR A 332 6.70 -15.16 -7.55
CA THR A 332 5.29 -14.83 -7.28
C THR A 332 4.97 -14.40 -5.86
N ASP A 333 5.91 -14.44 -4.94
CA ASP A 333 5.68 -13.93 -3.59
C ASP A 333 6.51 -12.66 -3.31
N LEU A 334 6.09 -11.88 -2.31
CA LEU A 334 6.75 -10.63 -1.96
C LEU A 334 7.90 -10.86 -0.98
N ASP A 335 9.08 -10.45 -1.38
CA ASP A 335 10.26 -10.32 -0.55
C ASP A 335 10.29 -8.98 0.17
N LEU A 336 11.17 -8.83 1.16
CA LEU A 336 11.24 -7.60 1.96
C LEU A 336 12.64 -7.02 2.02
N PHE A 337 12.79 -5.76 1.61
CA PHE A 337 13.96 -4.95 1.91
C PHE A 337 13.72 -4.09 3.17
N VAL A 338 14.75 -3.98 4.03
CA VAL A 338 14.73 -3.13 5.22
C VAL A 338 16.03 -2.34 5.34
N ALA A 339 15.91 -1.02 5.43
CA ALA A 339 17.01 -0.10 5.67
C ALA A 339 17.34 0.00 7.16
N GLU A 340 18.63 -0.13 7.52
CA GLU A 340 19.09 -0.09 8.92
C GLU A 340 20.10 1.04 9.12
N HIS A 341 19.93 1.80 10.21
CA HIS A 341 20.91 2.77 10.67
C HIS A 341 20.73 3.09 12.16
N ASP A 342 21.63 2.59 13.00
CA ASP A 342 21.56 2.80 14.46
C ASP A 342 22.28 4.07 14.97
N GLY A 343 22.96 4.80 14.10
CA GLY A 343 23.70 6.01 14.45
C GLY A 343 24.91 5.77 15.37
N LEU A 344 25.03 4.61 15.97
CA LEU A 344 26.09 4.22 16.91
C LEU A 344 27.10 3.28 16.29
N ASP A 345 26.67 2.44 15.36
CA ASP A 345 27.51 1.56 14.57
C ASP A 345 27.74 2.17 13.18
N PRO A 346 28.98 2.49 12.78
CA PRO A 346 29.24 2.96 11.42
C PRO A 346 29.05 1.86 10.35
N PHE A 347 28.53 0.71 10.72
CA PHE A 347 28.37 -0.48 9.90
C PHE A 347 26.91 -1.01 9.94
N GLY A 348 25.91 -0.13 9.94
CA GLY A 348 24.52 -0.55 9.71
C GLY A 348 24.44 -1.48 8.49
N LEU A 349 23.68 -2.55 8.58
CA LEU A 349 23.55 -3.54 7.52
C LEU A 349 22.09 -3.57 7.05
N ASN A 350 21.85 -3.13 5.83
CA ASN A 350 20.54 -3.30 5.21
C ASN A 350 20.23 -4.79 5.02
N PHE A 351 18.96 -5.13 5.10
CA PHE A 351 18.48 -6.49 4.97
C PHE A 351 17.68 -6.64 3.68
N LEU A 352 17.92 -7.73 2.96
CA LEU A 352 17.03 -8.22 1.92
C LEU A 352 16.64 -9.65 2.29
N TRP A 353 15.35 -9.89 2.47
CA TRP A 353 14.77 -11.11 2.97
C TRP A 353 13.92 -11.79 1.89
N GLU A 354 14.28 -13.04 1.59
CA GLU A 354 13.50 -13.92 0.72
C GLU A 354 12.30 -14.46 1.48
N ASN A 355 11.11 -14.32 0.93
CA ASN A 355 9.92 -14.99 1.39
C ASN A 355 9.93 -16.45 0.87
N ARG A 356 9.78 -17.40 1.76
CA ARG A 356 9.83 -18.82 1.42
C ARG A 356 8.57 -19.53 1.85
N VAL A 357 7.89 -20.13 0.90
CA VAL A 357 6.75 -21.00 1.19
C VAL A 357 7.26 -22.36 1.68
N VAL A 358 6.96 -22.68 2.95
CA VAL A 358 7.36 -23.93 3.59
C VAL A 358 6.13 -24.78 3.90
N GLU A 359 6.07 -25.98 3.32
CA GLU A 359 5.01 -26.96 3.60
C GLU A 359 5.33 -27.79 4.84
N ASN A 360 4.42 -27.79 5.80
CA ASN A 360 4.48 -28.72 6.91
C ASN A 360 4.00 -30.11 6.48
N LEU A 361 4.94 -31.02 6.20
CA LEU A 361 4.66 -32.38 5.72
C LEU A 361 3.74 -33.20 6.63
N ALA A 362 3.55 -32.82 7.89
CA ALA A 362 2.68 -33.54 8.83
C ALA A 362 1.23 -33.04 8.79
N THR A 363 1.01 -31.77 8.48
CA THR A 363 -0.32 -31.14 8.47
C THR A 363 -0.79 -30.78 7.08
N GLY A 364 0.12 -30.65 6.10
CA GLY A 364 -0.16 -30.15 4.76
C GLY A 364 -0.41 -28.63 4.73
N GLN A 365 -0.15 -27.94 5.83
CA GLN A 365 -0.27 -26.47 5.89
C GLN A 365 0.99 -25.82 5.34
N THR A 366 0.82 -24.78 4.58
CA THR A 366 1.90 -23.88 4.13
C THR A 366 2.09 -22.75 5.12
N SER A 367 3.31 -22.24 5.22
CA SER A 367 3.66 -21.03 5.96
C SER A 367 4.72 -20.27 5.20
N HIS A 368 4.69 -18.96 5.28
CA HIS A 368 5.69 -18.05 4.72
C HIS A 368 6.74 -17.78 5.78
N LEU A 369 8.01 -18.02 5.46
CA LEU A 369 9.15 -17.79 6.37
C LEU A 369 10.21 -16.95 5.66
N PHE A 370 10.59 -15.85 6.28
CA PHE A 370 11.61 -14.98 5.73
C PHE A 370 13.02 -15.45 6.10
N GLU A 371 13.87 -15.60 5.10
CA GLU A 371 15.32 -15.89 5.24
C GLU A 371 16.12 -14.82 4.50
N ALA A 372 17.25 -14.37 5.09
CA ALA A 372 18.10 -13.38 4.42
C ALA A 372 18.70 -13.96 3.13
N PHE A 373 18.62 -13.22 2.04
CA PHE A 373 19.34 -13.55 0.82
C PHE A 373 20.86 -13.62 1.06
N GLY A 374 21.55 -14.46 0.31
CA GLY A 374 22.99 -14.61 0.40
C GLY A 374 23.75 -13.37 -0.09
N GLU A 375 25.01 -13.22 0.34
CA GLU A 375 25.89 -12.13 -0.11
C GLU A 375 26.15 -12.13 -1.64
N ASP A 376 25.90 -13.24 -2.32
CA ASP A 376 26.00 -13.39 -3.77
C ASP A 376 24.78 -12.79 -4.52
N VAL A 377 23.69 -12.52 -3.81
CA VAL A 377 22.49 -11.87 -4.38
C VAL A 377 22.61 -10.35 -4.25
N TYR A 378 22.62 -9.84 -3.02
CA TYR A 378 22.59 -8.40 -2.75
C TYR A 378 23.98 -7.85 -2.35
N GLY A 379 24.80 -8.67 -1.71
CA GLY A 379 26.07 -8.25 -1.14
C GLY A 379 25.89 -7.65 0.27
N LEU A 380 26.97 -7.05 0.76
CA LEU A 380 26.95 -6.38 2.07
C LEU A 380 26.93 -4.87 1.85
N ASP A 381 25.80 -4.24 2.17
CA ASP A 381 25.64 -2.79 2.12
C ASP A 381 25.68 -2.20 3.54
N TYR A 382 26.87 -1.71 3.91
CA TYR A 382 27.14 -1.11 5.22
C TYR A 382 27.04 0.41 5.16
N LEU A 383 25.87 0.95 4.86
CA LEU A 383 25.63 2.38 4.83
C LEU A 383 24.52 2.77 5.78
N ASN A 384 24.49 4.03 6.14
CA ASN A 384 23.45 4.61 6.96
C ASN A 384 22.23 4.90 6.07
N SER A 385 21.38 3.91 5.92
CA SER A 385 20.25 3.95 5.00
C SER A 385 18.96 4.29 5.72
N HIS A 386 18.13 5.15 5.13
CA HIS A 386 16.86 5.55 5.72
C HIS A 386 15.68 5.29 4.79
N VAL A 387 15.80 5.61 3.51
CA VAL A 387 14.67 5.62 2.58
C VAL A 387 14.95 4.66 1.45
N VAL A 388 13.95 3.93 1.02
CA VAL A 388 13.97 3.02 -0.13
C VAL A 388 12.76 3.27 -1.02
N ALA A 389 12.95 3.14 -2.33
CA ALA A 389 11.90 3.07 -3.33
C ALA A 389 12.26 2.03 -4.39
N SER A 390 11.29 1.32 -4.91
CA SER A 390 11.45 0.22 -5.87
C SER A 390 10.73 0.47 -7.20
N GLY A 391 11.21 -0.20 -8.26
CA GLY A 391 10.64 -0.17 -9.61
C GLY A 391 11.61 -0.76 -10.63
N ASP A 392 11.14 -1.14 -11.81
CA ASP A 392 11.95 -1.68 -12.91
C ASP A 392 12.52 -0.53 -13.76
N LEU A 393 13.70 -0.05 -13.42
CA LEU A 393 14.33 1.14 -14.00
C LEU A 393 14.85 0.94 -15.43
N ASP A 394 15.11 -0.29 -15.84
CA ASP A 394 15.63 -0.62 -17.18
C ASP A 394 14.71 -1.53 -18.01
N ARG A 395 13.49 -1.76 -17.52
CA ARG A 395 12.44 -2.57 -18.16
C ARG A 395 12.91 -3.96 -18.55
N ASN A 396 13.75 -4.53 -17.71
CA ASN A 396 14.22 -5.90 -17.90
C ASN A 396 13.25 -6.94 -17.26
N GLY A 397 12.21 -6.49 -16.56
CA GLY A 397 11.21 -7.31 -15.88
C GLY A 397 11.65 -7.79 -14.49
N TRP A 398 12.69 -7.20 -13.92
CA TRP A 398 13.17 -7.48 -12.57
C TRP A 398 13.16 -6.19 -11.76
N VAL A 399 12.64 -6.24 -10.54
CA VAL A 399 12.54 -5.06 -9.68
C VAL A 399 13.93 -4.59 -9.25
N ASP A 400 14.24 -3.33 -9.56
CA ASP A 400 15.37 -2.57 -9.05
C ASP A 400 14.95 -1.77 -7.82
N PHE A 401 15.92 -1.27 -7.05
CA PHE A 401 15.59 -0.38 -5.95
C PHE A 401 16.65 0.69 -5.71
N VAL A 402 16.21 1.79 -5.13
CA VAL A 402 17.04 2.95 -4.82
C VAL A 402 17.03 3.20 -3.32
N VAL A 403 18.20 3.39 -2.74
CA VAL A 403 18.36 3.64 -1.31
C VAL A 403 18.98 5.01 -1.08
N HIS A 404 18.33 5.85 -0.28
CA HIS A 404 18.86 7.14 0.12
C HIS A 404 19.57 7.02 1.46
N ASN A 405 20.84 7.36 1.46
CA ASN A 405 21.70 7.27 2.62
C ASN A 405 21.90 8.63 3.26
N VAL A 406 22.04 8.67 4.57
CA VAL A 406 22.32 9.91 5.30
C VAL A 406 23.84 10.09 5.53
N GLY A 407 24.22 11.30 5.93
CA GLY A 407 25.60 11.67 6.17
C GLY A 407 26.42 11.78 4.88
N ASN A 408 27.66 11.32 4.90
CA ASN A 408 28.59 11.42 3.77
C ASN A 408 28.50 10.23 2.80
N HIS A 409 27.29 9.69 2.62
CA HIS A 409 27.07 8.57 1.73
C HIS A 409 26.17 8.98 0.58
N LYS A 410 26.50 8.50 -0.63
CA LYS A 410 25.65 8.71 -1.82
C LYS A 410 24.41 7.82 -1.74
N ALA A 411 23.36 8.27 -2.38
CA ALA A 411 22.28 7.39 -2.77
C ALA A 411 22.80 6.22 -3.61
N ARG A 412 22.19 5.06 -3.50
CA ARG A 412 22.55 3.86 -4.25
C ARG A 412 21.40 3.39 -5.10
N ILE A 413 21.71 3.05 -6.35
CA ILE A 413 20.82 2.38 -7.27
C ILE A 413 21.31 0.93 -7.39
N TRP A 414 20.45 0.00 -7.01
CA TRP A 414 20.69 -1.42 -7.10
C TRP A 414 19.91 -1.99 -8.26
N MET A 415 20.61 -2.29 -9.37
CA MET A 415 20.02 -2.88 -10.56
C MET A 415 19.99 -4.40 -10.43
N ASN A 416 18.83 -4.98 -10.64
CA ASN A 416 18.61 -6.43 -10.62
C ASN A 416 18.88 -7.04 -12.01
N GLY A 417 19.96 -7.78 -12.13
CA GLY A 417 20.34 -8.43 -13.39
C GLY A 417 19.62 -9.75 -13.66
N GLY A 418 18.69 -10.15 -12.77
CA GLY A 418 17.95 -11.40 -12.82
C GLY A 418 18.68 -12.60 -12.19
N PHE A 419 17.93 -13.50 -11.64
CA PHE A 419 18.42 -14.67 -10.89
C PHE A 419 18.87 -15.83 -11.77
N GLY A 420 18.55 -15.79 -13.07
CA GLY A 420 18.84 -16.90 -13.98
C GLY A 420 18.08 -18.19 -13.68
N ASN A 421 17.02 -18.08 -12.88
CA ASN A 421 16.13 -19.18 -12.47
C ASN A 421 15.11 -19.57 -13.58
N GLY A 422 14.99 -18.72 -14.61
CA GLY A 422 14.05 -18.91 -15.72
C GLY A 422 12.67 -18.33 -15.47
N HIS A 423 12.48 -17.65 -14.35
CA HIS A 423 11.25 -16.92 -14.04
C HIS A 423 11.07 -15.73 -14.96
N THR A 424 9.83 -15.33 -15.13
CA THR A 424 9.41 -14.17 -15.91
C THR A 424 8.50 -13.29 -15.07
N SER A 425 8.17 -12.12 -15.57
CA SER A 425 7.23 -11.17 -14.92
C SER A 425 6.32 -10.54 -15.96
N VAL A 426 5.40 -9.71 -15.49
CA VAL A 426 4.68 -8.71 -16.28
C VAL A 426 4.71 -7.40 -15.52
N THR A 427 4.89 -6.29 -16.23
CA THR A 427 4.83 -4.95 -15.64
C THR A 427 3.56 -4.25 -16.11
N ILE A 428 2.77 -3.73 -15.17
CA ILE A 428 1.48 -3.11 -15.44
C ILE A 428 1.40 -1.77 -14.72
N GLY A 429 1.11 -0.71 -15.47
CA GLY A 429 0.68 0.59 -14.98
C GLY A 429 -0.82 0.79 -15.21
N LEU A 430 -1.42 1.70 -14.47
CA LEU A 430 -2.83 2.06 -14.58
C LEU A 430 -2.98 3.53 -14.95
N HIS A 431 -4.03 3.86 -15.72
CA HIS A 431 -4.41 5.23 -16.01
C HIS A 431 -5.91 5.43 -15.81
N GLY A 432 -6.28 6.28 -14.83
CA GLY A 432 -7.66 6.60 -14.51
C GLY A 432 -8.29 7.56 -15.53
N ILE A 433 -9.59 7.46 -15.73
CA ILE A 433 -10.38 8.36 -16.59
C ILE A 433 -11.53 9.01 -15.83
N VAL A 434 -12.20 8.24 -14.98
CA VAL A 434 -13.20 8.70 -14.00
C VAL A 434 -12.57 8.81 -12.62
N SER A 435 -11.71 7.87 -12.32
CA SER A 435 -10.76 7.95 -11.20
C SER A 435 -9.71 9.03 -11.46
N ASN A 436 -8.95 9.39 -10.44
CA ASN A 436 -7.75 10.23 -10.63
C ASN A 436 -6.81 9.60 -11.68
N PRO A 437 -6.10 10.41 -12.50
CA PRO A 437 -5.27 9.91 -13.60
C PRO A 437 -4.19 8.90 -13.15
N ASP A 438 -3.63 9.08 -11.95
CA ASP A 438 -2.62 8.20 -11.37
C ASP A 438 -3.19 6.88 -10.86
N ALA A 439 -4.51 6.70 -10.91
CA ALA A 439 -5.23 5.54 -10.37
C ALA A 439 -4.91 5.27 -8.89
N ALA A 440 -4.52 6.29 -8.12
CA ALA A 440 -4.19 6.15 -6.69
C ALA A 440 -5.39 5.62 -5.90
N GLY A 441 -5.19 4.51 -5.20
CA GLY A 441 -6.22 3.75 -4.51
C GLY A 441 -6.77 2.56 -5.31
N ALA A 442 -6.39 2.39 -6.58
CA ALA A 442 -6.79 1.22 -7.36
C ALA A 442 -6.15 -0.06 -6.82
N LYS A 443 -6.92 -1.15 -6.81
CA LYS A 443 -6.42 -2.51 -6.53
C LYS A 443 -6.22 -3.25 -7.85
N LEU A 444 -4.97 -3.53 -8.18
CA LEU A 444 -4.56 -4.28 -9.37
C LEU A 444 -4.23 -5.71 -8.99
N THR A 445 -4.87 -6.69 -9.62
CA THR A 445 -4.64 -8.11 -9.37
C THR A 445 -4.29 -8.85 -10.65
N VAL A 446 -3.17 -9.55 -10.64
CA VAL A 446 -2.73 -10.43 -11.72
C VAL A 446 -2.97 -11.88 -11.30
N HIS A 447 -3.68 -12.62 -12.13
CA HIS A 447 -3.97 -14.04 -11.94
C HIS A 447 -3.15 -14.87 -12.92
N SER A 448 -2.43 -15.84 -12.39
CA SER A 448 -1.72 -16.87 -13.15
C SER A 448 -2.11 -18.27 -12.68
N SER A 449 -1.61 -19.32 -13.31
CA SER A 449 -1.96 -20.69 -12.92
C SER A 449 -1.44 -21.08 -11.53
N SER A 450 -0.42 -20.38 -11.02
CA SER A 450 0.23 -20.68 -9.74
C SER A 450 -0.14 -19.69 -8.63
N ALA A 451 -0.51 -18.44 -8.96
CA ALA A 451 -0.74 -17.39 -7.98
C ALA A 451 -1.77 -16.35 -8.43
N SER A 452 -2.38 -15.69 -7.44
CA SER A 452 -3.08 -14.43 -7.61
C SER A 452 -2.34 -13.40 -6.75
N GLN A 453 -1.87 -12.33 -7.34
CA GLN A 453 -1.07 -11.31 -6.67
C GLN A 453 -1.78 -9.98 -6.79
N SER A 454 -1.91 -9.25 -5.68
CA SER A 454 -2.54 -7.93 -5.67
C SER A 454 -1.57 -6.84 -5.22
N ARG A 455 -1.73 -5.64 -5.80
CA ARG A 455 -1.04 -4.41 -5.42
C ARG A 455 -2.06 -3.28 -5.32
N ILE A 456 -1.79 -2.33 -4.47
CA ILE A 456 -2.55 -1.08 -4.38
C ILE A 456 -1.68 0.05 -4.92
N ILE A 457 -2.23 0.89 -5.77
CA ILE A 457 -1.50 2.04 -6.32
C ILE A 457 -1.54 3.19 -5.31
N HIS A 458 -0.38 3.80 -5.04
CA HIS A 458 -0.23 4.84 -4.02
C HIS A 458 0.48 6.09 -4.55
N VAL A 459 0.18 7.24 -3.95
CA VAL A 459 0.96 8.48 -4.07
C VAL A 459 1.48 8.87 -2.69
N GLY A 460 2.70 8.43 -2.39
CA GLY A 460 3.34 8.55 -1.09
C GLY A 460 3.08 7.37 -0.16
N GLU A 461 4.15 6.61 0.14
CA GLU A 461 4.10 5.36 0.89
C GLU A 461 5.40 5.08 1.63
N ASN A 462 5.49 3.91 2.28
CA ASN A 462 6.66 3.44 3.02
C ASN A 462 7.21 4.48 4.02
N TYR A 463 8.49 4.83 3.91
CA TYR A 463 9.12 5.88 4.69
C TYR A 463 9.63 6.97 3.78
N LEU A 464 8.90 8.09 3.70
CA LEU A 464 9.26 9.28 2.90
C LEU A 464 9.52 8.97 1.41
N SER A 465 8.86 7.97 0.85
CA SER A 465 9.07 7.54 -0.54
C SER A 465 7.77 7.48 -1.34
N GLN A 466 7.95 7.41 -2.64
CA GLN A 466 6.94 6.97 -3.61
C GLN A 466 7.63 5.97 -4.52
N GLU A 467 7.04 4.79 -4.64
CA GLU A 467 7.49 3.74 -5.55
C GLU A 467 7.00 4.02 -6.99
N SER A 468 7.50 3.25 -7.94
CA SER A 468 7.06 3.40 -9.32
C SER A 468 5.58 3.04 -9.46
N GLU A 469 4.84 3.80 -10.25
CA GLU A 469 3.47 3.53 -10.68
C GLU A 469 3.34 2.28 -11.56
N TYR A 470 4.47 1.73 -12.00
CA TYR A 470 4.55 0.52 -12.82
C TYR A 470 4.85 -0.69 -11.96
N GLU A 471 3.81 -1.46 -11.65
CA GLU A 471 3.88 -2.63 -10.79
C GLU A 471 4.45 -3.85 -11.50
N VAL A 472 5.45 -4.49 -10.92
CA VAL A 472 6.07 -5.70 -11.44
C VAL A 472 5.48 -6.92 -10.73
N PHE A 473 4.92 -7.85 -11.50
CA PHE A 473 4.38 -9.11 -11.00
C PHE A 473 5.23 -10.26 -11.50
N GLY A 474 5.93 -10.95 -10.62
CA GLY A 474 6.61 -12.19 -10.95
C GLY A 474 5.60 -13.27 -11.35
N LEU A 475 5.95 -14.07 -12.33
CA LEU A 475 5.10 -15.14 -12.83
C LEU A 475 5.71 -16.53 -12.56
N GLY A 476 6.85 -16.59 -11.90
CA GLY A 476 7.56 -17.84 -11.66
C GLY A 476 7.81 -18.60 -12.95
N ASN A 477 7.35 -19.82 -12.97
CA ASN A 477 7.43 -20.70 -14.14
C ASN A 477 6.19 -20.66 -15.05
N ASP A 478 5.21 -19.80 -14.75
CA ASP A 478 4.01 -19.69 -15.58
C ASP A 478 4.35 -19.07 -16.93
N THR A 479 3.73 -19.60 -17.97
CA THR A 479 3.98 -19.17 -19.35
C THR A 479 2.87 -18.33 -19.93
N SER A 480 1.85 -18.05 -19.12
CA SER A 480 0.69 -17.22 -19.48
C SER A 480 0.13 -16.54 -18.25
N ILE A 481 -0.51 -15.42 -18.49
CA ILE A 481 -1.39 -14.72 -17.55
C ILE A 481 -2.80 -15.27 -17.79
N ASP A 482 -3.56 -15.57 -16.74
CA ASP A 482 -4.92 -16.08 -16.87
C ASP A 482 -5.92 -14.92 -16.98
N SER A 483 -5.78 -13.87 -16.16
CA SER A 483 -6.55 -12.62 -16.24
C SER A 483 -5.87 -11.52 -15.45
N VAL A 484 -6.27 -10.28 -15.70
CA VAL A 484 -5.95 -9.12 -14.86
C VAL A 484 -7.25 -8.48 -14.41
N THR A 485 -7.35 -8.18 -13.12
CA THR A 485 -8.51 -7.50 -12.53
C THR A 485 -8.07 -6.17 -11.97
N VAL A 486 -8.83 -5.11 -12.23
CA VAL A 486 -8.62 -3.80 -11.64
C VAL A 486 -9.91 -3.35 -10.94
N VAL A 487 -9.79 -3.01 -9.67
CA VAL A 487 -10.82 -2.28 -8.92
C VAL A 487 -10.38 -0.83 -8.88
N TRP A 488 -11.07 0.02 -9.61
CA TRP A 488 -10.74 1.44 -9.73
C TRP A 488 -11.32 2.26 -8.56
N PRO A 489 -10.70 3.37 -8.17
CA PRO A 489 -11.25 4.28 -7.16
C PRO A 489 -12.68 4.76 -7.45
N SER A 490 -13.06 4.88 -8.72
CA SER A 490 -14.43 5.18 -9.16
C SER A 490 -15.46 4.11 -8.78
N GLY A 491 -15.03 2.95 -8.25
CA GLY A 491 -15.86 1.78 -8.02
C GLY A 491 -16.08 0.90 -9.25
N LEU A 492 -15.49 1.25 -10.41
CA LEU A 492 -15.51 0.40 -11.59
C LEU A 492 -14.62 -0.82 -11.35
N VAL A 493 -15.12 -2.02 -11.67
CA VAL A 493 -14.33 -3.26 -11.66
C VAL A 493 -14.17 -3.75 -13.09
N GLU A 494 -12.92 -3.93 -13.52
CA GLU A 494 -12.61 -4.37 -14.88
C GLU A 494 -11.82 -5.67 -14.90
N PHE A 495 -12.13 -6.47 -15.93
CA PHE A 495 -11.45 -7.73 -16.19
C PHE A 495 -10.80 -7.66 -17.57
N PHE A 496 -9.48 -7.72 -17.60
CA PHE A 496 -8.70 -7.70 -18.83
C PHE A 496 -8.34 -9.13 -19.23
N ASP A 497 -8.94 -9.60 -20.34
CA ASP A 497 -8.58 -10.89 -20.95
C ASP A 497 -7.21 -10.75 -21.63
N PRO A 498 -6.20 -11.53 -21.22
CA PRO A 498 -4.87 -11.44 -21.81
C PRO A 498 -4.82 -11.67 -23.31
N ALA A 499 -5.67 -12.54 -23.85
CA ALA A 499 -5.71 -12.79 -25.29
C ALA A 499 -6.31 -11.62 -26.08
N ALA A 500 -7.26 -10.90 -25.48
CA ALA A 500 -7.90 -9.75 -26.11
C ALA A 500 -7.05 -8.47 -26.02
N HIS A 501 -6.29 -8.32 -24.93
CA HIS A 501 -5.44 -7.15 -24.68
C HIS A 501 -3.95 -7.41 -24.99
N GLU A 502 -3.65 -8.59 -25.58
CA GLU A 502 -2.27 -8.99 -25.94
C GLU A 502 -1.30 -9.01 -24.74
N LEU A 503 -1.82 -9.27 -23.51
CA LEU A 503 -1.00 -9.36 -22.31
C LEU A 503 -0.21 -10.67 -22.31
N ALA A 504 1.10 -10.57 -22.14
CA ALA A 504 1.99 -11.73 -22.18
C ALA A 504 3.14 -11.57 -21.16
N PRO A 505 3.68 -12.67 -20.64
CA PRO A 505 4.88 -12.65 -19.83
C PRO A 505 6.04 -11.90 -20.52
N GLY A 506 6.77 -11.09 -19.74
CA GLY A 506 7.84 -10.22 -20.21
C GLY A 506 7.35 -8.93 -20.86
N GLY A 507 6.04 -8.66 -20.83
CA GLY A 507 5.45 -7.43 -21.39
C GLY A 507 5.38 -6.28 -20.38
N PHE A 508 5.26 -5.06 -20.93
CA PHE A 508 4.97 -3.84 -20.21
C PHE A 508 3.68 -3.25 -20.78
N TYR A 509 2.72 -2.94 -19.91
CA TYR A 509 1.40 -2.49 -20.31
C TYR A 509 0.93 -1.35 -19.41
N VAL A 510 0.16 -0.42 -19.99
CA VAL A 510 -0.64 0.55 -19.23
C VAL A 510 -2.11 0.26 -19.55
N LEU A 511 -2.90 -0.02 -18.51
CA LEU A 511 -4.32 -0.30 -18.63
C LEU A 511 -5.10 0.98 -18.31
N GLU A 512 -5.95 1.39 -19.25
CA GLU A 512 -6.77 2.59 -19.12
C GLU A 512 -8.17 2.22 -18.60
N GLU A 513 -8.67 3.00 -17.65
CA GLU A 513 -10.02 2.82 -17.09
C GLU A 513 -11.08 2.88 -18.17
N GLY A 514 -11.99 1.92 -18.18
CA GLY A 514 -13.06 1.81 -19.17
C GLY A 514 -12.63 1.17 -20.50
N SER A 515 -11.38 0.70 -20.61
CA SER A 515 -10.86 0.13 -21.86
C SER A 515 -11.02 -1.39 -21.96
N SER A 516 -11.43 -2.07 -20.87
CA SER A 516 -11.68 -3.51 -20.95
C SER A 516 -12.86 -3.82 -21.87
N LEU A 517 -12.79 -4.97 -22.55
CA LEU A 517 -13.90 -5.43 -23.41
C LEU A 517 -15.12 -5.87 -22.60
N CYS A 518 -14.96 -6.04 -21.30
CA CYS A 518 -15.98 -6.44 -20.34
C CYS A 518 -15.95 -5.52 -19.14
N THR A 519 -16.70 -4.43 -19.20
CA THR A 519 -16.93 -3.59 -18.03
C THR A 519 -18.14 -4.12 -17.27
N VAL A 520 -17.91 -4.45 -15.99
CA VAL A 520 -19.02 -4.64 -15.05
C VAL A 520 -19.09 -3.37 -14.23
N THR A 521 -20.03 -2.49 -14.54
CA THR A 521 -20.35 -1.41 -13.63
C THR A 521 -20.96 -2.05 -12.37
N HIS A 522 -20.11 -2.21 -11.38
CA HIS A 522 -20.56 -2.56 -10.06
C HIS A 522 -21.17 -1.31 -9.46
N GLN A 523 -22.46 -1.10 -9.69
CA GLN A 523 -23.22 -0.46 -8.62
C GLN A 523 -23.27 -1.55 -7.55
N ILE A 524 -22.42 -1.46 -6.53
CA ILE A 524 -22.69 -2.08 -5.23
C ILE A 524 -23.93 -1.34 -4.71
N GLN A 525 -25.05 -1.62 -5.30
CA GLN A 525 -26.32 -1.35 -4.71
C GLN A 525 -26.47 -2.50 -3.73
N GLU A 526 -25.98 -2.26 -2.56
CA GLU A 526 -26.28 -2.86 -1.29
C GLU A 526 -27.14 -4.08 -1.32
N LEU A 527 -26.55 -5.16 -0.96
CA LEU A 527 -27.16 -6.47 -1.00
C LEU A 527 -27.51 -6.98 0.40
N CYS A 528 -27.88 -6.07 1.28
CA CYS A 528 -28.52 -6.44 2.53
C CYS A 528 -30.02 -6.74 2.35
N ASP A 529 -30.67 -6.16 1.37
CA ASP A 529 -32.00 -6.58 0.93
C ASP A 529 -31.86 -7.46 -0.30
N PHE A 530 -32.42 -8.65 -0.26
CA PHE A 530 -32.47 -9.57 -1.41
C PHE A 530 -32.98 -8.82 -2.64
N PRO A 531 -32.20 -8.81 -3.74
CA PRO A 531 -32.52 -8.01 -4.89
C PRO A 531 -33.73 -8.58 -5.64
N SER A 532 -34.89 -7.97 -5.45
CA SER A 532 -35.92 -8.03 -6.49
C SER A 532 -35.50 -7.28 -7.76
N ASP A 533 -34.37 -6.54 -7.76
CA ASP A 533 -34.02 -5.54 -8.77
C ASP A 533 -32.58 -5.61 -9.33
N VAL A 534 -31.79 -6.65 -9.07
CA VAL A 534 -30.42 -6.77 -9.63
C VAL A 534 -30.34 -6.92 -11.15
N ALA A 535 -31.42 -6.99 -11.85
CA ALA A 535 -31.47 -7.19 -13.29
C ALA A 535 -31.85 -5.94 -14.10
N SER A 536 -31.31 -4.77 -13.82
CA SER A 536 -31.41 -3.64 -14.76
C SER A 536 -30.10 -3.49 -15.54
N HIS A 537 -29.92 -4.31 -16.55
CA HIS A 537 -28.92 -4.10 -17.58
C HIS A 537 -29.60 -3.50 -18.81
N ASP A 538 -29.01 -2.46 -19.40
CA ASP A 538 -29.50 -1.83 -20.63
C ASP A 538 -29.04 -2.56 -21.91
N GLY A 539 -28.41 -3.72 -21.77
CA GLY A 539 -27.94 -4.58 -22.86
C GLY A 539 -28.92 -5.66 -23.27
N THR A 540 -28.81 -6.13 -24.49
CA THR A 540 -29.71 -7.10 -25.12
C THR A 540 -29.31 -8.58 -24.86
N GLY A 541 -28.44 -8.84 -23.88
CA GLY A 541 -27.97 -10.18 -23.55
C GLY A 541 -28.78 -10.83 -22.42
N LEU A 542 -28.85 -12.17 -22.43
CA LEU A 542 -29.45 -12.97 -21.37
C LEU A 542 -28.37 -13.38 -20.37
N PHE A 543 -28.61 -13.16 -19.08
CA PHE A 543 -27.76 -13.66 -18.01
C PHE A 543 -28.31 -14.97 -17.46
N ASP A 544 -27.44 -15.93 -17.22
CA ASP A 544 -27.71 -17.06 -16.35
C ASP A 544 -27.21 -16.73 -14.94
N VAL A 545 -28.11 -16.61 -13.99
CA VAL A 545 -27.80 -16.37 -12.58
C VAL A 545 -27.86 -17.67 -11.83
N THR A 546 -26.78 -18.02 -11.16
CA THR A 546 -26.71 -19.17 -10.26
C THR A 546 -26.42 -18.73 -8.84
N TRP A 547 -27.21 -19.23 -7.90
CA TRP A 547 -27.00 -18.99 -6.47
C TRP A 547 -26.49 -20.25 -5.79
N THR A 548 -25.47 -20.14 -4.96
CA THR A 548 -24.97 -21.26 -4.17
C THR A 548 -24.84 -20.88 -2.70
N GLN A 549 -25.33 -21.75 -1.83
CA GLN A 549 -25.04 -21.67 -0.39
C GLN A 549 -24.72 -23.08 0.09
N ALA A 550 -23.59 -23.25 0.80
CA ALA A 550 -23.16 -24.54 1.38
C ALA A 550 -23.25 -25.74 0.40
N GLY A 551 -22.96 -25.50 -0.89
CA GLY A 551 -22.96 -26.53 -1.93
C GLY A 551 -24.34 -26.85 -2.52
N THR A 552 -25.38 -26.13 -2.18
CA THR A 552 -26.70 -26.24 -2.80
C THR A 552 -26.84 -25.19 -3.91
N LEU A 553 -27.19 -25.62 -5.11
CA LEU A 553 -27.30 -24.81 -6.32
C LEU A 553 -28.75 -24.46 -6.61
N TRP A 554 -29.06 -23.21 -6.95
CA TRP A 554 -30.33 -22.74 -7.49
C TRP A 554 -30.08 -22.04 -8.83
N GLU A 555 -30.87 -22.39 -9.83
CA GLU A 555 -30.76 -21.81 -11.18
C GLU A 555 -32.06 -21.06 -11.50
N GLY A 556 -31.95 -19.82 -12.02
CA GLY A 556 -33.06 -19.03 -12.56
C GLY A 556 -33.21 -17.63 -12.05
N LEU A 557 -33.87 -16.80 -12.82
CA LEU A 557 -34.01 -15.35 -12.61
C LEU A 557 -35.12 -14.93 -11.65
N GLU A 558 -35.95 -15.83 -11.16
CA GLU A 558 -37.30 -15.43 -10.72
C GLU A 558 -37.50 -15.34 -9.21
N GLU A 559 -36.67 -15.45 -8.36
CA GLU A 559 -36.78 -15.17 -6.92
C GLU A 559 -35.63 -15.86 -6.18
N ALA A 560 -34.90 -15.09 -5.41
CA ALA A 560 -33.94 -15.65 -4.46
C ALA A 560 -34.66 -16.61 -3.50
N PRO A 561 -34.02 -17.73 -3.14
CA PRO A 561 -34.60 -18.66 -2.17
C PRO A 561 -34.90 -17.96 -0.85
N GLU A 562 -36.00 -18.34 -0.17
CA GLU A 562 -36.30 -17.81 1.17
C GLU A 562 -35.09 -18.01 2.11
N TRP A 563 -34.67 -16.93 2.72
CA TRP A 563 -33.59 -16.88 3.68
C TRP A 563 -33.90 -17.81 4.86
N ASN A 564 -33.18 -18.89 4.96
CA ASN A 564 -33.21 -19.75 6.12
C ASN A 564 -31.86 -19.69 6.84
N THR A 565 -31.85 -19.12 8.01
CA THR A 565 -30.75 -18.86 8.93
C THR A 565 -30.07 -20.14 9.50
N ILE A 566 -29.84 -21.17 8.73
CA ILE A 566 -29.38 -22.47 9.30
C ILE A 566 -27.89 -22.72 9.15
N ASP A 567 -27.17 -22.00 8.29
CA ASP A 567 -25.72 -22.16 8.19
C ASP A 567 -25.04 -20.81 7.90
N ASP A 568 -24.01 -20.48 8.68
CA ASP A 568 -23.14 -19.28 8.56
C ASP A 568 -22.29 -19.27 7.28
N ALA A 569 -22.66 -20.00 6.27
CA ALA A 569 -21.95 -20.04 4.98
C ALA A 569 -22.45 -18.89 4.08
N PRO A 570 -21.53 -18.13 3.48
CA PRO A 570 -21.91 -17.04 2.59
C PRO A 570 -22.66 -17.55 1.37
N TRP A 571 -23.60 -16.74 0.89
CA TRP A 571 -24.22 -16.95 -0.41
C TRP A 571 -23.28 -16.47 -1.50
N THR A 572 -23.07 -17.26 -2.52
CA THR A 572 -22.32 -16.87 -3.70
C THR A 572 -23.25 -16.76 -4.89
N MET A 573 -23.29 -15.61 -5.52
CA MET A 573 -23.96 -15.40 -6.79
C MET A 573 -22.95 -15.52 -7.93
N SER A 574 -23.21 -16.37 -8.89
CA SER A 574 -22.42 -16.47 -10.11
C SER A 574 -23.26 -15.98 -11.28
N LEU A 575 -22.77 -14.97 -11.99
CA LEU A 575 -23.35 -14.44 -13.21
C LEU A 575 -22.57 -15.01 -14.41
N SER A 576 -23.23 -15.65 -15.35
CA SER A 576 -22.60 -16.03 -16.60
C SER A 576 -23.36 -15.41 -17.78
N TRP A 577 -22.62 -14.85 -18.74
CA TRP A 577 -23.17 -14.21 -19.93
C TRP A 577 -22.98 -15.11 -21.15
N GLN A 578 -24.08 -15.37 -21.89
CA GLN A 578 -24.04 -16.31 -23.01
C GLN A 578 -23.91 -15.70 -24.42
N ASP A 579 -23.96 -14.38 -24.61
CA ASP A 579 -24.17 -13.83 -25.95
C ASP A 579 -23.05 -12.93 -26.55
N VAL A 580 -21.92 -12.80 -25.88
CA VAL A 580 -20.74 -12.16 -26.47
C VAL A 580 -19.58 -13.13 -26.36
N SER A 581 -19.09 -13.60 -27.51
CA SER A 581 -18.04 -14.62 -27.63
C SER A 581 -16.68 -14.23 -27.01
N LEU A 582 -16.61 -13.17 -26.24
CA LEU A 582 -15.43 -12.61 -25.60
C LEU A 582 -15.54 -12.48 -24.06
N CYS A 583 -16.75 -12.68 -23.48
CA CYS A 583 -16.96 -12.53 -22.04
C CYS A 583 -17.62 -13.77 -21.44
N GLU A 584 -16.91 -14.89 -21.35
CA GLU A 584 -17.30 -15.99 -20.44
C GLU A 584 -16.64 -15.74 -19.08
N THR A 585 -17.22 -14.84 -18.28
CA THR A 585 -16.72 -14.58 -16.94
C THR A 585 -17.75 -15.02 -15.91
N THR A 586 -17.36 -15.89 -15.01
CA THR A 586 -18.15 -16.23 -13.82
C THR A 586 -17.72 -15.28 -12.72
N ILE A 587 -18.58 -14.33 -12.37
CA ILE A 587 -18.34 -13.44 -11.23
C ILE A 587 -18.95 -14.12 -10.01
N GLY A 588 -18.11 -14.52 -9.07
CA GLY A 588 -18.56 -14.94 -7.76
C GLY A 588 -18.67 -13.72 -6.84
N VAL A 589 -19.89 -13.34 -6.48
CA VAL A 589 -20.11 -12.31 -5.46
C VAL A 589 -20.48 -13.04 -4.17
N ALA A 590 -19.61 -12.93 -3.17
CA ALA A 590 -19.91 -13.44 -1.85
C ALA A 590 -20.69 -12.38 -1.06
N PHE A 591 -21.86 -12.75 -0.57
CA PHE A 591 -22.67 -11.88 0.27
C PHE A 591 -22.41 -12.24 1.72
N TYR A 592 -21.91 -11.28 2.46
CA TYR A 592 -21.80 -11.38 3.91
C TYR A 592 -22.90 -10.52 4.53
N PRO A 593 -23.65 -11.02 5.54
CA PRO A 593 -24.47 -10.15 6.33
C PRO A 593 -23.56 -9.09 6.95
N LEU A 594 -24.00 -7.83 7.02
CA LEU A 594 -23.28 -6.77 7.70
C LEU A 594 -22.92 -7.23 9.12
N PRO A 595 -21.65 -7.32 9.50
CA PRO A 595 -21.29 -7.63 10.87
C PRO A 595 -21.94 -6.59 11.80
N GLY A 596 -22.83 -7.04 12.66
CA GLY A 596 -23.52 -6.16 13.59
C GLY A 596 -24.97 -5.79 13.23
N ASP A 597 -25.48 -6.05 12.02
CA ASP A 597 -26.90 -5.95 11.69
C ASP A 597 -27.66 -7.19 12.23
N LEU A 598 -27.98 -7.14 13.51
CA LEU A 598 -28.54 -8.26 14.24
C LEU A 598 -30.05 -8.39 14.05
N ASP A 599 -30.73 -7.32 13.69
CA ASP A 599 -32.17 -7.32 13.41
C ASP A 599 -32.48 -7.48 11.91
N THR A 600 -31.44 -7.59 11.08
CA THR A 600 -31.49 -7.80 9.63
C THR A 600 -32.30 -6.76 8.87
N ASN A 601 -32.24 -5.50 9.32
CA ASN A 601 -32.94 -4.40 8.68
C ASN A 601 -32.11 -3.64 7.63
N GLY A 602 -30.87 -4.10 7.40
CA GLY A 602 -29.94 -3.47 6.47
C GLY A 602 -29.17 -2.28 7.05
N HIS A 603 -29.10 -2.17 8.37
CA HIS A 603 -28.58 -1.00 9.04
C HIS A 603 -28.00 -1.35 10.40
N VAL A 604 -26.72 -1.14 10.63
CA VAL A 604 -26.13 -1.33 11.95
C VAL A 604 -26.44 -0.10 12.81
N GLY A 605 -27.47 -0.18 13.62
CA GLY A 605 -28.05 0.97 14.30
C GLY A 605 -28.32 0.78 15.80
N VAL A 606 -29.15 1.66 16.34
CA VAL A 606 -29.49 1.63 17.76
C VAL A 606 -30.32 0.40 18.14
N SER A 607 -31.09 -0.17 17.20
CA SER A 607 -31.84 -1.41 17.41
C SER A 607 -30.90 -2.59 17.67
N ASP A 608 -29.86 -2.71 16.89
CA ASP A 608 -28.86 -3.78 17.02
C ASP A 608 -28.01 -3.62 18.28
N LEU A 609 -27.68 -2.36 18.62
CA LEU A 609 -27.00 -2.09 19.89
C LEU A 609 -27.79 -2.62 21.08
N PHE A 610 -29.10 -2.52 21.06
CA PHE A 610 -29.94 -3.09 22.11
C PHE A 610 -29.87 -4.61 22.13
N LEU A 611 -29.77 -5.29 20.99
CA LEU A 611 -29.58 -6.74 20.90
C LEU A 611 -28.24 -7.18 21.47
N VAL A 612 -27.13 -6.47 21.13
CA VAL A 612 -25.83 -6.73 21.75
C VAL A 612 -25.87 -6.55 23.27
N LEU A 613 -26.47 -5.47 23.75
CA LEU A 613 -26.56 -5.18 25.18
C LEU A 613 -27.47 -6.17 25.93
N GLU A 614 -28.51 -6.68 25.27
CA GLU A 614 -29.41 -7.69 25.85
C GLU A 614 -28.71 -9.05 26.01
N GLU A 615 -27.84 -9.41 25.06
CA GLU A 615 -27.08 -10.66 25.09
C GLU A 615 -25.74 -10.54 25.85
N LEU A 616 -25.35 -9.39 26.34
CA LEU A 616 -24.08 -9.19 27.04
C LEU A 616 -23.89 -10.13 28.21
N GLY A 617 -22.89 -11.00 28.16
CA GLY A 617 -22.64 -12.08 29.12
C GLY A 617 -23.31 -13.42 28.75
N CYS A 618 -23.93 -13.51 27.59
CA CYS A 618 -24.36 -14.80 27.00
C CYS A 618 -23.14 -15.69 26.76
N MET A 619 -23.34 -16.99 26.93
CA MET A 619 -22.29 -18.02 26.70
C MET A 619 -22.90 -19.17 25.89
N GLY A 620 -22.25 -19.55 24.80
CA GLY A 620 -22.66 -20.64 23.92
C GLY A 620 -23.12 -20.13 22.55
N THR A 621 -24.27 -20.52 22.07
CA THR A 621 -24.83 -20.00 20.81
C THR A 621 -25.57 -18.71 21.08
N CYS A 622 -24.93 -17.60 20.83
CA CYS A 622 -25.46 -16.24 21.02
C CYS A 622 -25.45 -15.51 19.68
N ASN A 623 -26.46 -14.71 19.39
CA ASN A 623 -26.55 -14.01 18.09
C ASN A 623 -25.62 -12.80 17.99
N ALA A 624 -25.23 -12.23 19.12
CA ALA A 624 -24.37 -11.08 19.22
C ALA A 624 -22.91 -11.43 19.57
N ASP A 625 -22.51 -12.68 19.36
CA ASP A 625 -21.12 -13.17 19.44
C ASP A 625 -20.43 -12.89 18.09
N LEU A 626 -19.90 -11.68 17.93
CA LEU A 626 -19.37 -11.17 16.67
C LEU A 626 -17.92 -11.62 16.40
N ASP A 627 -17.19 -12.00 17.47
CA ASP A 627 -15.82 -12.51 17.34
C ASP A 627 -15.75 -14.06 17.40
N ASN A 628 -16.90 -14.72 17.49
CA ASN A 628 -17.06 -16.18 17.53
C ASN A 628 -16.28 -16.89 18.65
N ASP A 629 -16.04 -16.20 19.77
CA ASP A 629 -15.38 -16.79 20.96
C ASP A 629 -16.33 -17.57 21.87
N HIS A 630 -17.62 -17.68 21.51
CA HIS A 630 -18.72 -18.27 22.24
C HIS A 630 -19.13 -17.51 23.51
N THR A 631 -18.84 -16.21 23.57
CA THR A 631 -19.18 -15.36 24.72
C THR A 631 -19.47 -13.93 24.26
N VAL A 632 -20.67 -13.43 24.40
CA VAL A 632 -20.93 -12.01 24.13
C VAL A 632 -20.33 -11.15 25.23
N SER A 633 -19.29 -10.45 24.93
CA SER A 633 -18.44 -9.68 25.83
C SER A 633 -18.34 -8.19 25.43
N ILE A 634 -17.42 -7.47 26.05
CA ILE A 634 -17.12 -6.11 25.65
C ILE A 634 -16.40 -6.05 24.30
N VAL A 635 -15.77 -7.15 23.88
CA VAL A 635 -15.10 -7.24 22.58
C VAL A 635 -16.14 -7.24 21.46
N ASP A 636 -17.23 -8.00 21.60
CA ASP A 636 -18.35 -7.97 20.66
C ASP A 636 -19.04 -6.61 20.59
N LEU A 637 -19.20 -5.95 21.74
CA LEU A 637 -19.70 -4.60 21.77
C LEU A 637 -18.77 -3.62 21.03
N MET A 638 -17.48 -3.81 21.12
CA MET A 638 -16.51 -2.98 20.41
C MET A 638 -16.50 -3.29 18.91
N ALA A 639 -16.58 -4.58 18.54
CA ALA A 639 -16.74 -4.99 17.14
C ALA A 639 -18.02 -4.42 16.54
N PHE A 640 -19.14 -4.48 17.28
CA PHE A 640 -20.39 -3.84 16.88
C PHE A 640 -20.24 -2.32 16.68
N LEU A 641 -19.56 -1.62 17.59
CA LEU A 641 -19.37 -0.18 17.51
C LEU A 641 -18.48 0.23 16.33
N ALA A 642 -17.63 -0.68 15.83
CA ALA A 642 -16.84 -0.45 14.62
C ALA A 642 -17.71 -0.37 13.37
N SER A 643 -18.78 -1.17 13.31
CA SER A 643 -19.75 -1.18 12.21
C SER A 643 -20.97 -0.27 12.47
N PHE A 644 -20.99 0.47 13.60
CA PHE A 644 -22.14 1.31 13.96
C PHE A 644 -22.28 2.49 13.01
N GLY A 645 -23.44 2.55 12.36
CA GLY A 645 -23.73 3.54 11.34
C GLY A 645 -23.58 2.98 9.93
N ASP A 646 -23.03 1.78 9.77
CA ASP A 646 -22.99 1.11 8.48
C ASP A 646 -24.42 0.89 7.99
N THR A 647 -24.65 1.26 6.77
CA THR A 647 -25.93 1.06 6.08
C THR A 647 -25.65 0.33 4.80
N CYS A 648 -26.45 -0.66 4.54
CA CYS A 648 -26.57 -1.13 3.19
C CYS A 648 -27.22 -0.05 2.36
N GLY A 649 -26.47 0.62 1.50
CA GLY A 649 -27.01 1.42 0.47
C GLY A 649 -26.96 2.93 0.57
N GLN A 650 -25.96 3.51 1.06
CA GLN A 650 -25.68 4.94 0.77
C GLN A 650 -24.26 5.18 0.40
#